data_3569a0dbbfffe83156bba38f14ba3d33
#
_entry.id   3569a0dbbfffe83156bba38f14ba3d33
#
_cell.length_a   1.000
_cell.length_b   1.000
_cell.length_c   1.000
_cell.angle_alpha   90.00
_cell.angle_beta   90.00
_cell.angle_gamma   90.00
#
_symmetry.space_group_name_H-M   'P 1'
#
loop_
_entity.id
_entity.type
_entity.pdbx_description
1 polymer ?
#
loop_
_entity_poly.entity_id
_entity_poly.type
_entity_poly.pdbx_seq_one_letter_code
_entity_poly.pdbx_strand_id
1 'polypeptide(L)'
;MKSRTRVVVIGGGIAGCSTLYHLTQEGWSDVVLVERNELTSGTTWHSAAQVTNFGMNQTMVGLKSHSIALFKALAENPEYPINYHHGDGGIRLANTPEQMQGYRHFASMARGMDVHFEVIDAAECARRHPLISTENLLGGLWDPLDGDIDPAQLCQALAYHARKAGAEVYRNTPVTALTQHKDDTWTVHTGHGDIDCDIVVNACGYRVNEVGAMMGVHHPVASMEHQYFLTEDIPEIVAAGQRMPLIRCPISDYYCRQEKNGLLIGFYEQACKTWGMDGIDPNFVNALCPDDVDRVMDVLEGAFARMPALRETGIRAIVNGPITYTIDGAPLIGPIPGKRNAFCAIGLRAGLGEGGGHGWLLAQMIVHGEACYDTWVIDPRRFTGHANVELTALKAVEDYQNEFRFHFPHEHRPAGRPAKTTPLTPVLAAEGAEFTVVNGWERVDYIKPAPDFHPTLGFTFDEAFDLIGAEVHAVQTAVGLAEVNGFNRIEITGADRHAFLDRMICGAVPKRAGRVGLCYLLNHHGRIKGEATVANLPASDRGPDRVWYGSAAASEFHDMDWLQSHLRADEDVHLRSLTNDQTILVLAGPRARDVLSSCARGDWSRAAFPWLSVRECFIGFAPATVMGVSFSGELAYEIHVPNAALYAAYLALRKAGAAHDLTLFGARAVDSMRMEKGFLHWKADLITEFDPFETGLSRFVKLDKGDFIGKQALLDRQGKDPVRKLVTLHVDTTHAPAHPGASLMQGQQVVGTVTSGGWGYRIGTNLAYAFVDPAMAAPGSSMMLDLCGDMVTAQVIASSPYDPDHARMRG
;
A
#
# COMPACT_ATOMS: atom_id res chain seq x y z
N MET A 1 -26.40 27.12 -13.13
CA MET A 1 -25.78 25.92 -12.53
C MET A 1 -26.68 24.73 -12.86
N LYS A 2 -26.11 23.56 -13.25
CA LYS A 2 -26.88 22.32 -13.45
C LYS A 2 -27.56 21.91 -12.15
N SER A 3 -28.77 21.36 -12.23
CA SER A 3 -29.44 20.73 -11.09
C SER A 3 -29.16 19.21 -11.00
N ARG A 4 -28.61 18.61 -12.06
CA ARG A 4 -28.24 17.19 -12.11
C ARG A 4 -27.02 16.97 -13.01
N THR A 5 -26.14 16.07 -12.60
CA THR A 5 -24.97 15.61 -13.36
C THR A 5 -24.60 14.17 -12.94
N ARG A 6 -23.73 13.50 -13.68
CA ARG A 6 -23.25 12.17 -13.32
C ARG A 6 -22.26 12.21 -12.15
N VAL A 7 -21.28 13.12 -12.18
CA VAL A 7 -20.26 13.24 -11.14
C VAL A 7 -20.13 14.68 -10.67
N VAL A 8 -20.10 14.90 -9.36
CA VAL A 8 -19.66 16.16 -8.75
C VAL A 8 -18.30 15.97 -8.09
N VAL A 9 -17.31 16.73 -8.54
CA VAL A 9 -15.97 16.84 -7.93
C VAL A 9 -15.94 18.06 -7.03
N ILE A 10 -15.65 17.89 -5.74
CA ILE A 10 -15.60 18.97 -4.74
C ILE A 10 -14.15 19.37 -4.48
N GLY A 11 -13.78 20.59 -4.83
CA GLY A 11 -12.44 21.16 -4.67
C GLY A 11 -11.73 21.43 -6.00
N GLY A 12 -11.23 22.66 -6.16
CA GLY A 12 -10.60 23.18 -7.39
C GLY A 12 -9.07 23.27 -7.33
N GLY A 13 -8.43 22.49 -6.46
CA GLY A 13 -6.98 22.27 -6.47
C GLY A 13 -6.55 21.27 -7.54
N ILE A 14 -5.26 20.88 -7.51
CA ILE A 14 -4.70 19.95 -8.50
C ILE A 14 -5.45 18.61 -8.53
N ALA A 15 -5.84 18.07 -7.39
CA ALA A 15 -6.57 16.81 -7.30
C ALA A 15 -7.91 16.86 -8.04
N GLY A 16 -8.73 17.90 -7.78
CA GLY A 16 -10.03 18.05 -8.41
C GLY A 16 -9.95 18.39 -9.90
N CYS A 17 -9.06 19.31 -10.30
CA CYS A 17 -8.86 19.68 -11.70
C CYS A 17 -8.36 18.49 -12.54
N SER A 18 -7.44 17.68 -11.99
CA SER A 18 -6.94 16.46 -12.63
C SER A 18 -8.03 15.40 -12.77
N THR A 19 -8.82 15.18 -11.70
CA THR A 19 -9.94 14.23 -11.74
C THR A 19 -10.98 14.65 -12.79
N LEU A 20 -11.36 15.93 -12.81
CA LEU A 20 -12.29 16.47 -13.81
C LEU A 20 -11.80 16.25 -15.24
N TYR A 21 -10.52 16.59 -15.48
CA TYR A 21 -9.88 16.41 -16.79
C TYR A 21 -9.91 14.94 -17.23
N HIS A 22 -9.45 14.02 -16.37
CA HIS A 22 -9.35 12.61 -16.74
C HIS A 22 -10.71 11.92 -16.89
N LEU A 23 -11.74 12.33 -16.15
CA LEU A 23 -13.11 11.86 -16.40
C LEU A 23 -13.56 12.20 -17.84
N THR A 24 -13.20 13.40 -18.35
CA THR A 24 -13.51 13.75 -19.74
C THR A 24 -12.67 12.98 -20.75
N GLN A 25 -11.42 12.61 -20.42
CA GLN A 25 -10.58 11.75 -21.27
C GLN A 25 -11.13 10.31 -21.36
N GLU A 26 -11.76 9.82 -20.26
CA GLU A 26 -12.49 8.54 -20.23
C GLU A 26 -13.88 8.64 -20.91
N GLY A 27 -14.22 9.77 -21.54
CA GLY A 27 -15.45 9.98 -22.30
C GLY A 27 -16.66 10.44 -21.47
N TRP A 28 -16.48 10.78 -20.19
CA TRP A 28 -17.56 11.27 -19.33
C TRP A 28 -17.57 12.81 -19.30
N SER A 29 -18.41 13.45 -20.12
CA SER A 29 -18.53 14.91 -20.19
C SER A 29 -19.61 15.50 -19.28
N ASP A 30 -20.55 14.69 -18.76
CA ASP A 30 -21.55 15.13 -17.79
C ASP A 30 -20.98 15.10 -16.37
N VAL A 31 -20.02 15.98 -16.13
CA VAL A 31 -19.28 16.12 -14.88
C VAL A 31 -19.17 17.59 -14.48
N VAL A 32 -19.24 17.85 -13.17
CA VAL A 32 -19.19 19.21 -12.58
C VAL A 32 -18.11 19.27 -11.54
N LEU A 33 -17.31 20.31 -11.53
CA LEU A 33 -16.45 20.67 -10.41
C LEU A 33 -17.02 21.89 -9.69
N VAL A 34 -17.12 21.81 -8.35
CA VAL A 34 -17.50 22.92 -7.48
C VAL A 34 -16.31 23.34 -6.62
N GLU A 35 -15.99 24.62 -6.61
CA GLU A 35 -14.93 25.21 -5.81
C GLU A 35 -15.49 26.36 -4.98
N ARG A 36 -15.16 26.38 -3.67
CA ARG A 36 -15.67 27.38 -2.73
C ARG A 36 -15.19 28.81 -3.03
N ASN A 37 -14.01 28.93 -3.64
CA ASN A 37 -13.35 30.18 -4.00
C ASN A 37 -12.92 30.14 -5.49
N GLU A 38 -11.67 30.56 -5.77
CA GLU A 38 -11.06 30.41 -7.08
C GLU A 38 -10.28 29.11 -7.19
N LEU A 39 -10.05 28.62 -8.42
CA LEU A 39 -9.20 27.45 -8.62
C LEU A 39 -7.80 27.70 -7.99
N THR A 40 -7.20 26.66 -7.44
CA THR A 40 -5.88 26.68 -6.79
C THR A 40 -5.79 27.43 -5.46
N SER A 41 -6.86 27.96 -4.91
CA SER A 41 -6.83 28.79 -3.69
C SER A 41 -6.41 28.07 -2.38
N GLY A 42 -6.27 26.73 -2.41
CA GLY A 42 -5.75 25.90 -1.30
C GLY A 42 -4.24 25.72 -1.35
N THR A 43 -3.71 24.54 -0.94
CA THR A 43 -2.27 24.20 -0.95
C THR A 43 -1.61 24.38 -2.32
N THR A 44 -2.34 24.21 -3.41
CA THR A 44 -1.78 24.13 -4.77
C THR A 44 -0.98 25.39 -5.14
N TRP A 45 -1.45 26.60 -4.84
CA TRP A 45 -0.82 27.85 -5.29
C TRP A 45 0.55 28.13 -4.64
N HIS A 46 0.74 27.69 -3.40
CA HIS A 46 1.99 27.91 -2.64
C HIS A 46 2.91 26.68 -2.65
N SER A 47 2.67 25.72 -3.53
CA SER A 47 3.50 24.52 -3.67
C SER A 47 4.91 24.89 -4.17
N ALA A 48 5.93 24.16 -3.70
CA ALA A 48 7.28 24.20 -4.28
C ALA A 48 7.34 23.64 -5.70
N ALA A 49 6.28 22.96 -6.12
CA ALA A 49 5.97 22.52 -7.47
C ALA A 49 7.01 21.63 -8.18
N GLN A 50 7.77 20.86 -7.42
CA GLN A 50 8.69 19.88 -7.98
C GLN A 50 7.94 18.68 -8.58
N VAL A 51 8.48 18.16 -9.68
CA VAL A 51 7.95 17.00 -10.41
C VAL A 51 9.05 15.96 -10.51
N THR A 52 8.77 14.70 -10.17
CA THR A 52 9.74 13.59 -10.13
C THR A 52 9.10 12.27 -10.53
N ASN A 53 9.86 11.38 -11.16
CA ASN A 53 9.45 9.97 -11.35
C ASN A 53 9.70 9.09 -10.14
N PHE A 54 10.50 9.53 -9.18
CA PHE A 54 10.87 8.69 -8.05
C PHE A 54 9.65 8.25 -7.25
N GLY A 55 9.51 6.92 -7.08
CA GLY A 55 8.49 6.29 -6.23
C GLY A 55 9.05 5.03 -5.60
N MET A 56 8.60 4.69 -4.39
CA MET A 56 9.06 3.51 -3.65
C MET A 56 8.34 2.21 -4.04
N ASN A 57 7.41 2.28 -4.98
CA ASN A 57 6.69 1.13 -5.54
C ASN A 57 6.24 1.44 -6.98
N GLN A 58 5.85 0.39 -7.71
CA GLN A 58 5.48 0.49 -9.12
C GLN A 58 4.28 1.39 -9.37
N THR A 59 3.25 1.35 -8.51
CA THR A 59 2.05 2.20 -8.64
C THR A 59 2.42 3.68 -8.58
N MET A 60 3.28 4.08 -7.63
CA MET A 60 3.72 5.46 -7.50
C MET A 60 4.64 5.91 -8.64
N VAL A 61 5.51 5.03 -9.15
CA VAL A 61 6.32 5.32 -10.35
C VAL A 61 5.41 5.51 -11.56
N GLY A 62 4.45 4.61 -11.78
CA GLY A 62 3.51 4.70 -12.91
C GLY A 62 2.64 5.97 -12.88
N LEU A 63 2.11 6.30 -11.70
CA LEU A 63 1.32 7.51 -11.46
C LEU A 63 2.13 8.78 -11.79
N LYS A 64 3.39 8.86 -11.33
CA LYS A 64 4.28 10.01 -11.57
C LYS A 64 4.74 10.08 -13.02
N SER A 65 5.01 8.94 -13.65
CA SER A 65 5.35 8.89 -15.09
C SER A 65 4.21 9.41 -15.96
N HIS A 66 2.96 9.06 -15.63
CA HIS A 66 1.78 9.62 -16.29
C HIS A 66 1.69 11.15 -16.10
N SER A 67 1.94 11.64 -14.87
CA SER A 67 1.99 13.09 -14.60
C SER A 67 2.99 13.80 -15.50
N ILE A 68 4.22 13.30 -15.60
CA ILE A 68 5.26 13.89 -16.45
C ILE A 68 4.88 13.88 -17.94
N ALA A 69 4.33 12.77 -18.44
CA ALA A 69 3.89 12.68 -19.83
C ALA A 69 2.76 13.69 -20.12
N LEU A 70 1.76 13.80 -19.21
CA LEU A 70 0.68 14.77 -19.32
C LEU A 70 1.21 16.20 -19.30
N PHE A 71 2.13 16.54 -18.40
CA PHE A 71 2.64 17.91 -18.24
C PHE A 71 3.47 18.33 -19.47
N LYS A 72 4.25 17.41 -20.05
CA LYS A 72 4.94 17.66 -21.34
C LYS A 72 3.94 17.96 -22.45
N ALA A 73 2.90 17.14 -22.57
CA ALA A 73 1.87 17.33 -23.59
C ALA A 73 1.12 18.67 -23.41
N LEU A 74 0.86 19.09 -22.16
CA LEU A 74 0.21 20.39 -21.88
C LEU A 74 1.17 21.57 -22.11
N ALA A 75 2.46 21.44 -21.85
CA ALA A 75 3.44 22.49 -22.13
C ALA A 75 3.59 22.76 -23.62
N GLU A 76 3.46 21.73 -24.45
CA GLU A 76 3.53 21.81 -25.92
C GLU A 76 2.16 22.16 -26.56
N ASN A 77 1.07 22.23 -25.77
CA ASN A 77 -0.27 22.47 -26.28
C ASN A 77 -0.43 23.93 -26.76
N PRO A 78 -0.72 24.19 -28.04
CA PRO A 78 -0.79 25.58 -28.56
C PRO A 78 -2.00 26.38 -28.07
N GLU A 79 -3.04 25.71 -27.57
CA GLU A 79 -4.27 26.40 -27.12
C GLU A 79 -4.16 26.92 -25.70
N TYR A 80 -3.49 26.18 -24.79
CA TYR A 80 -3.28 26.58 -23.42
C TYR A 80 -1.97 26.00 -22.91
N PRO A 81 -0.81 26.54 -23.35
CA PRO A 81 0.49 26.05 -22.91
C PRO A 81 0.74 26.39 -21.44
N ILE A 82 1.42 25.50 -20.74
CA ILE A 82 1.81 25.70 -19.35
C ILE A 82 3.33 25.84 -19.23
N ASN A 83 3.80 26.55 -18.21
CA ASN A 83 5.21 26.64 -17.91
C ASN A 83 5.66 25.41 -17.14
N TYR A 84 6.35 24.49 -17.82
CA TYR A 84 6.93 23.29 -17.26
C TYR A 84 8.40 23.19 -17.67
N HIS A 85 9.28 23.31 -16.67
CA HIS A 85 10.71 23.09 -16.86
C HIS A 85 11.00 21.63 -16.60
N HIS A 86 11.55 20.94 -17.59
CA HIS A 86 11.88 19.52 -17.50
C HIS A 86 13.17 19.21 -18.28
N GLY A 87 13.85 18.12 -17.89
CA GLY A 87 15.08 17.70 -18.56
C GLY A 87 16.36 18.29 -17.93
N ASP A 88 16.22 19.18 -16.96
CA ASP A 88 17.35 19.66 -16.16
C ASP A 88 17.81 18.62 -15.14
N GLY A 89 16.94 17.66 -14.83
CA GLY A 89 17.17 16.54 -13.93
C GLY A 89 17.14 16.91 -12.45
N GLY A 90 17.34 15.88 -11.63
CA GLY A 90 17.42 16.01 -10.18
C GLY A 90 18.29 14.95 -9.53
N ILE A 91 18.89 15.28 -8.39
CA ILE A 91 19.77 14.39 -7.63
C ILE A 91 19.17 14.16 -6.24
N ARG A 92 18.98 12.90 -5.84
CA ARG A 92 18.78 12.49 -4.45
C ARG A 92 20.14 12.09 -3.89
N LEU A 93 20.66 12.85 -2.92
CA LEU A 93 21.99 12.65 -2.34
C LEU A 93 22.02 11.46 -1.38
N ALA A 94 23.18 10.82 -1.21
CA ALA A 94 23.39 9.73 -0.26
C ALA A 94 24.75 9.83 0.41
N ASN A 95 24.79 9.54 1.73
CA ASN A 95 26.05 9.49 2.50
C ASN A 95 26.24 8.16 3.23
N THR A 96 25.35 7.18 3.09
CA THR A 96 25.53 5.84 3.64
C THR A 96 25.48 4.76 2.56
N PRO A 97 26.17 3.62 2.78
CA PRO A 97 26.11 2.48 1.86
C PRO A 97 24.68 1.95 1.66
N GLU A 98 23.87 1.93 2.73
CA GLU A 98 22.48 1.43 2.70
C GLU A 98 21.59 2.33 1.85
N GLN A 99 21.76 3.65 1.90
CA GLN A 99 21.08 4.58 0.99
C GLN A 99 21.44 4.30 -0.47
N MET A 100 22.72 4.07 -0.76
CA MET A 100 23.19 3.73 -2.11
C MET A 100 22.62 2.38 -2.58
N GLN A 101 22.50 1.39 -1.69
CA GLN A 101 21.84 0.11 -2.00
C GLN A 101 20.37 0.34 -2.35
N GLY A 102 19.66 1.14 -1.55
CA GLY A 102 18.27 1.50 -1.83
C GLY A 102 18.11 2.19 -3.19
N TYR A 103 18.99 3.11 -3.55
CA TYR A 103 18.95 3.77 -4.85
C TYR A 103 19.18 2.81 -6.01
N ARG A 104 20.07 1.82 -5.86
CA ARG A 104 20.24 0.76 -6.86
C ARG A 104 18.99 -0.11 -6.97
N HIS A 105 18.36 -0.45 -5.84
CA HIS A 105 17.10 -1.19 -5.84
C HIS A 105 15.98 -0.41 -6.57
N PHE A 106 15.79 0.88 -6.26
CA PHE A 106 14.78 1.70 -6.93
C PHE A 106 15.08 1.90 -8.42
N ALA A 107 16.35 2.01 -8.81
CA ALA A 107 16.73 2.06 -10.23
C ALA A 107 16.41 0.74 -10.96
N SER A 108 16.63 -0.40 -10.30
CA SER A 108 16.23 -1.72 -10.81
C SER A 108 14.70 -1.81 -11.00
N MET A 109 13.93 -1.43 -9.99
CA MET A 109 12.46 -1.43 -10.03
C MET A 109 11.91 -0.53 -11.15
N ALA A 110 12.41 0.69 -11.24
CA ALA A 110 11.95 1.68 -12.23
C ALA A 110 12.25 1.23 -13.68
N ARG A 111 13.37 0.51 -13.91
CA ARG A 111 13.71 -0.07 -15.21
C ARG A 111 12.63 -1.04 -15.70
N GLY A 112 11.99 -1.78 -14.81
CA GLY A 112 10.83 -2.64 -15.10
C GLY A 112 9.60 -1.87 -15.62
N MET A 113 9.59 -0.55 -15.49
CA MET A 113 8.52 0.36 -15.91
C MET A 113 8.99 1.34 -17.00
N ASP A 114 10.12 1.04 -17.68
CA ASP A 114 10.73 1.91 -18.68
C ASP A 114 11.13 3.30 -18.15
N VAL A 115 11.46 3.38 -16.85
CA VAL A 115 12.00 4.57 -16.20
C VAL A 115 13.47 4.35 -15.86
N HIS A 116 14.34 5.26 -16.29
CA HIS A 116 15.78 5.10 -16.18
C HIS A 116 16.38 6.09 -15.20
N PHE A 117 16.78 5.60 -14.04
CA PHE A 117 17.60 6.32 -13.07
C PHE A 117 19.06 5.93 -13.22
N GLU A 118 19.96 6.86 -12.90
CA GLU A 118 21.39 6.59 -12.82
C GLU A 118 21.85 6.70 -11.36
N VAL A 119 22.59 5.70 -10.88
CA VAL A 119 23.30 5.81 -9.61
C VAL A 119 24.67 6.40 -9.89
N ILE A 120 24.94 7.59 -9.33
CA ILE A 120 26.11 8.39 -9.62
C ILE A 120 26.98 8.57 -8.37
N ASP A 121 28.30 8.75 -8.55
CA ASP A 121 29.21 9.03 -7.44
C ASP A 121 29.22 10.51 -7.03
N ALA A 122 29.93 10.84 -5.96
CA ALA A 122 30.02 12.21 -5.42
C ALA A 122 30.63 13.20 -6.41
N ALA A 123 31.62 12.78 -7.22
CA ALA A 123 32.26 13.65 -8.19
C ALA A 123 31.30 14.02 -9.32
N GLU A 124 30.49 13.05 -9.79
CA GLU A 124 29.46 13.28 -10.79
C GLU A 124 28.31 14.14 -10.24
N CYS A 125 27.94 13.99 -8.94
CA CYS A 125 26.99 14.89 -8.29
C CYS A 125 27.45 16.35 -8.37
N ALA A 126 28.72 16.62 -7.99
CA ALA A 126 29.30 17.98 -8.04
C ALA A 126 29.47 18.49 -9.49
N ARG A 127 29.77 17.62 -10.44
CA ARG A 127 29.86 18.00 -11.86
C ARG A 127 28.50 18.45 -12.40
N ARG A 128 27.40 17.76 -12.04
CA ARG A 128 26.03 18.09 -12.47
C ARG A 128 25.48 19.30 -11.72
N HIS A 129 25.85 19.47 -10.43
CA HIS A 129 25.39 20.60 -9.62
C HIS A 129 26.57 21.29 -8.90
N PRO A 130 27.21 22.28 -9.51
CA PRO A 130 28.48 22.88 -9.02
C PRO A 130 28.43 23.55 -7.65
N LEU A 131 27.25 23.83 -7.09
CA LEU A 131 27.10 24.41 -5.76
C LEU A 131 27.28 23.39 -4.63
N ILE A 132 27.29 22.08 -4.96
CA ILE A 132 27.31 21.00 -3.95
C ILE A 132 28.74 20.73 -3.48
N SER A 133 28.96 20.76 -2.15
CA SER A 133 30.14 20.18 -1.52
C SER A 133 30.07 18.66 -1.55
N THR A 134 31.19 17.99 -1.88
CA THR A 134 31.32 16.53 -1.85
C THR A 134 31.72 15.98 -0.48
N GLU A 135 31.93 16.83 0.53
CA GLU A 135 32.29 16.39 1.88
C GLU A 135 31.20 15.46 2.45
N ASN A 136 31.62 14.30 2.96
CA ASN A 136 30.70 13.26 3.48
C ASN A 136 29.57 12.87 2.50
N LEU A 137 29.87 12.83 1.20
CA LEU A 137 28.93 12.41 0.16
C LEU A 137 29.47 11.14 -0.51
N LEU A 138 28.67 10.08 -0.61
CA LEU A 138 29.01 8.88 -1.38
C LEU A 138 28.56 8.98 -2.83
N GLY A 139 27.45 9.66 -3.07
CA GLY A 139 26.86 9.76 -4.41
C GLY A 139 25.40 10.13 -4.36
N GLY A 140 24.63 9.68 -5.33
CA GLY A 140 23.20 9.94 -5.41
C GLY A 140 22.48 9.16 -6.50
N LEU A 141 21.18 9.34 -6.53
CA LEU A 141 20.29 8.88 -7.59
C LEU A 141 19.96 10.07 -8.50
N TRP A 142 20.32 9.96 -9.75
CA TRP A 142 19.99 10.93 -10.80
C TRP A 142 18.69 10.53 -11.48
N ASP A 143 17.72 11.45 -11.51
CA ASP A 143 16.48 11.37 -12.28
C ASP A 143 16.56 12.38 -13.44
N PRO A 144 16.74 11.95 -14.71
CA PRO A 144 16.86 12.88 -15.84
C PRO A 144 15.55 13.60 -16.18
N LEU A 145 14.40 13.13 -15.65
CA LEU A 145 13.09 13.68 -15.94
C LEU A 145 12.56 14.60 -14.83
N ASP A 146 13.30 14.77 -13.75
CA ASP A 146 12.96 15.74 -12.72
C ASP A 146 12.80 17.16 -13.31
N GLY A 147 11.88 17.92 -12.74
CA GLY A 147 11.59 19.27 -13.18
C GLY A 147 10.71 20.04 -12.21
N ASP A 148 10.21 21.18 -12.64
CA ASP A 148 9.27 22.00 -11.90
C ASP A 148 8.23 22.65 -12.81
N ILE A 149 7.04 22.94 -12.26
CA ILE A 149 5.87 23.37 -13.01
C ILE A 149 5.20 24.59 -12.35
N ASP A 150 4.52 25.42 -13.13
CA ASP A 150 3.62 26.44 -12.57
C ASP A 150 2.30 25.78 -12.11
N PRO A 151 2.01 25.76 -10.79
CA PRO A 151 0.83 25.06 -10.26
C PRO A 151 -0.49 25.67 -10.72
N ALA A 152 -0.54 27.00 -10.83
CA ALA A 152 -1.76 27.71 -11.23
C ALA A 152 -2.08 27.49 -12.70
N GLN A 153 -1.08 27.61 -13.57
CA GLN A 153 -1.24 27.36 -15.00
C GLN A 153 -1.67 25.91 -15.25
N LEU A 154 -1.09 24.92 -14.54
CA LEU A 154 -1.47 23.52 -14.66
C LEU A 154 -2.96 23.31 -14.36
N CYS A 155 -3.45 23.79 -13.22
CA CYS A 155 -4.86 23.60 -12.86
C CYS A 155 -5.81 24.33 -13.84
N GLN A 156 -5.45 25.52 -14.26
CA GLN A 156 -6.23 26.27 -15.25
C GLN A 156 -6.28 25.57 -16.61
N ALA A 157 -5.15 24.98 -17.06
CA ALA A 157 -5.09 24.21 -18.30
C ALA A 157 -5.96 22.94 -18.23
N LEU A 158 -5.86 22.16 -17.13
CA LEU A 158 -6.70 20.98 -16.93
C LEU A 158 -8.18 21.33 -16.93
N ALA A 159 -8.58 22.40 -16.20
CA ALA A 159 -9.95 22.87 -16.16
C ALA A 159 -10.42 23.41 -17.53
N TYR A 160 -9.54 24.10 -18.28
CA TYR A 160 -9.83 24.58 -19.62
C TYR A 160 -10.14 23.42 -20.57
N HIS A 161 -9.29 22.42 -20.65
CA HIS A 161 -9.47 21.27 -21.54
C HIS A 161 -10.68 20.44 -21.13
N ALA A 162 -10.94 20.25 -19.84
CA ALA A 162 -12.13 19.57 -19.34
C ALA A 162 -13.43 20.30 -19.75
N ARG A 163 -13.46 21.64 -19.61
CA ARG A 163 -14.61 22.45 -20.06
C ARG A 163 -14.81 22.38 -21.57
N LYS A 164 -13.74 22.40 -22.34
CA LYS A 164 -13.80 22.21 -23.79
C LYS A 164 -14.40 20.86 -24.19
N ALA A 165 -14.18 19.84 -23.37
CA ALA A 165 -14.76 18.50 -23.53
C ALA A 165 -16.20 18.38 -22.97
N GLY A 166 -16.77 19.45 -22.40
CA GLY A 166 -18.17 19.53 -21.96
C GLY A 166 -18.39 19.52 -20.45
N ALA A 167 -17.33 19.40 -19.63
CA ALA A 167 -17.43 19.54 -18.18
C ALA A 167 -17.77 20.97 -17.76
N GLU A 168 -18.36 21.14 -16.58
CA GLU A 168 -18.66 22.45 -16.02
C GLU A 168 -17.83 22.72 -14.74
N VAL A 169 -17.44 23.98 -14.54
CA VAL A 169 -16.66 24.41 -13.36
C VAL A 169 -17.38 25.60 -12.72
N TYR A 170 -17.80 25.45 -11.48
CA TYR A 170 -18.46 26.45 -10.68
C TYR A 170 -17.54 26.91 -9.56
N ARG A 171 -16.98 28.12 -9.72
CA ARG A 171 -16.18 28.80 -8.71
C ARG A 171 -17.07 29.59 -7.76
N ASN A 172 -16.55 29.98 -6.62
CA ASN A 172 -17.26 30.71 -5.56
C ASN A 172 -18.57 30.01 -5.15
N THR A 173 -18.52 28.65 -5.15
CA THR A 173 -19.68 27.79 -4.93
C THR A 173 -19.35 26.81 -3.77
N PRO A 174 -19.43 27.27 -2.52
CA PRO A 174 -19.15 26.42 -1.35
C PRO A 174 -20.22 25.33 -1.21
N VAL A 175 -19.78 24.09 -0.98
CA VAL A 175 -20.63 22.98 -0.56
C VAL A 175 -20.95 23.18 0.92
N THR A 176 -22.24 23.10 1.27
CA THR A 176 -22.76 23.33 2.62
C THR A 176 -23.25 22.06 3.31
N ALA A 177 -23.68 21.04 2.54
CA ALA A 177 -24.07 19.74 3.04
C ALA A 177 -24.04 18.69 1.90
N LEU A 178 -24.04 17.43 2.28
CA LEU A 178 -24.14 16.27 1.38
C LEU A 178 -25.22 15.33 1.89
N THR A 179 -26.10 14.87 0.99
CA THR A 179 -27.17 13.92 1.33
C THR A 179 -27.03 12.67 0.44
N GLN A 180 -26.80 11.51 1.04
CA GLN A 180 -26.86 10.22 0.35
C GLN A 180 -28.29 9.69 0.36
N HIS A 181 -28.78 9.26 -0.79
CA HIS A 181 -30.09 8.68 -0.97
C HIS A 181 -30.08 7.14 -0.86
N LYS A 182 -31.27 6.54 -0.74
CA LYS A 182 -31.40 5.08 -0.59
C LYS A 182 -30.99 4.29 -1.84
N ASP A 183 -30.98 4.94 -2.99
CA ASP A 183 -30.52 4.38 -4.28
C ASP A 183 -29.04 4.64 -4.56
N ASP A 184 -28.30 5.03 -3.52
CA ASP A 184 -26.87 5.34 -3.53
C ASP A 184 -26.48 6.56 -4.38
N THR A 185 -27.45 7.40 -4.82
CA THR A 185 -27.19 8.72 -5.41
C THR A 185 -26.97 9.77 -4.33
N TRP A 186 -26.51 10.95 -4.74
CA TRP A 186 -26.16 12.05 -3.83
C TRP A 186 -26.83 13.37 -4.26
N THR A 187 -27.16 14.19 -3.26
CA THR A 187 -27.42 15.64 -3.47
C THR A 187 -26.30 16.45 -2.83
N VAL A 188 -25.64 17.26 -3.62
CA VAL A 188 -24.63 18.24 -3.19
C VAL A 188 -25.31 19.59 -2.98
N HIS A 189 -25.47 20.00 -1.74
CA HIS A 189 -26.08 21.29 -1.37
C HIS A 189 -25.03 22.40 -1.45
N THR A 190 -25.33 23.48 -2.16
CA THR A 190 -24.44 24.64 -2.30
C THR A 190 -25.15 25.94 -1.99
N GLY A 191 -24.39 27.03 -1.78
CA GLY A 191 -24.95 28.36 -1.59
C GLY A 191 -25.73 28.93 -2.81
N HIS A 192 -25.65 28.26 -3.97
CA HIS A 192 -26.28 28.67 -5.23
C HIS A 192 -27.33 27.67 -5.74
N GLY A 193 -27.71 26.69 -4.92
CA GLY A 193 -28.68 25.65 -5.23
C GLY A 193 -28.08 24.24 -5.16
N ASP A 194 -28.94 23.24 -5.32
CA ASP A 194 -28.60 21.85 -5.15
C ASP A 194 -28.23 21.20 -6.49
N ILE A 195 -27.31 20.22 -6.44
CA ILE A 195 -26.92 19.40 -7.60
C ILE A 195 -27.10 17.94 -7.22
N ASP A 196 -28.05 17.25 -7.87
CA ASP A 196 -28.17 15.80 -7.78
C ASP A 196 -27.08 15.14 -8.63
N CYS A 197 -26.46 14.07 -8.13
CA CYS A 197 -25.46 13.33 -8.88
C CYS A 197 -25.45 11.84 -8.53
N ASP A 198 -24.94 11.04 -9.48
CA ASP A 198 -24.75 9.62 -9.25
C ASP A 198 -23.53 9.37 -8.37
N ILE A 199 -22.46 10.18 -8.52
CA ILE A 199 -21.17 10.01 -7.85
C ILE A 199 -20.68 11.35 -7.30
N VAL A 200 -20.08 11.31 -6.11
CA VAL A 200 -19.40 12.46 -5.48
C VAL A 200 -17.92 12.15 -5.23
N VAL A 201 -17.04 13.14 -5.47
CA VAL A 201 -15.61 13.04 -5.23
C VAL A 201 -15.15 14.12 -4.27
N ASN A 202 -14.53 13.73 -3.14
CA ASN A 202 -13.89 14.66 -2.21
C ASN A 202 -12.42 14.90 -2.63
N ALA A 203 -12.10 16.10 -3.11
CA ALA A 203 -10.77 16.53 -3.51
C ALA A 203 -10.35 17.84 -2.79
N CYS A 204 -10.77 18.01 -1.52
CA CYS A 204 -10.75 19.28 -0.79
C CYS A 204 -9.43 19.59 -0.06
N GLY A 205 -8.32 18.88 -0.37
CA GLY A 205 -7.00 19.16 0.20
C GLY A 205 -7.03 19.23 1.74
N TYR A 206 -6.52 20.31 2.35
CA TYR A 206 -6.50 20.43 3.81
C TYR A 206 -7.90 20.57 4.45
N ARG A 207 -8.97 20.83 3.68
CA ARG A 207 -10.36 20.86 4.18
C ARG A 207 -11.10 19.54 3.99
N VAL A 208 -10.39 18.47 3.68
CA VAL A 208 -10.97 17.16 3.38
C VAL A 208 -11.90 16.63 4.46
N ASN A 209 -11.59 16.87 5.74
CA ASN A 209 -12.41 16.42 6.87
C ASN A 209 -13.64 17.29 7.14
N GLU A 210 -13.68 18.57 6.63
CA GLU A 210 -14.92 19.36 6.62
C GLU A 210 -15.97 18.68 5.71
N VAL A 211 -15.57 18.26 4.51
CA VAL A 211 -16.45 17.53 3.57
C VAL A 211 -16.69 16.10 4.03
N GLY A 212 -15.67 15.44 4.61
CA GLY A 212 -15.80 14.11 5.22
C GLY A 212 -16.90 14.10 6.31
N ALA A 213 -16.93 15.11 7.17
CA ALA A 213 -17.96 15.26 8.22
C ALA A 213 -19.38 15.36 7.63
N MET A 214 -19.56 16.03 6.48
CA MET A 214 -20.85 16.11 5.78
C MET A 214 -21.32 14.72 5.30
N MET A 215 -20.37 13.79 5.04
CA MET A 215 -20.65 12.40 4.67
C MET A 215 -20.73 11.48 5.91
N GLY A 216 -20.38 11.98 7.12
CA GLY A 216 -20.26 11.17 8.33
C GLY A 216 -19.05 10.23 8.30
N VAL A 217 -17.93 10.66 7.68
CA VAL A 217 -16.65 9.94 7.65
C VAL A 217 -15.51 10.83 8.13
N HIS A 218 -14.49 10.22 8.74
CA HIS A 218 -13.21 10.86 9.02
C HIS A 218 -12.16 10.25 8.10
N HIS A 219 -11.45 11.12 7.38
CA HIS A 219 -10.31 10.71 6.58
C HIS A 219 -9.03 10.80 7.42
N PRO A 220 -8.15 9.78 7.42
CA PRO A 220 -6.90 9.81 8.17
C PRO A 220 -5.86 10.70 7.47
N VAL A 221 -6.14 12.00 7.46
CA VAL A 221 -5.32 13.07 6.89
C VAL A 221 -5.16 14.18 7.91
N ALA A 222 -3.91 14.54 8.18
CA ALA A 222 -3.53 15.70 8.97
C ALA A 222 -2.78 16.71 8.10
N SER A 223 -2.86 18.00 8.45
CA SER A 223 -2.08 19.03 7.79
C SER A 223 -0.89 19.45 8.64
N MET A 224 0.24 19.70 7.98
CA MET A 224 1.48 20.17 8.56
C MET A 224 1.80 21.56 8.04
N GLU A 225 2.36 22.45 8.86
CA GLU A 225 3.00 23.65 8.35
C GLU A 225 4.28 23.29 7.63
N HIS A 226 4.46 23.80 6.43
CA HIS A 226 5.65 23.54 5.62
C HIS A 226 6.22 24.84 5.05
N GLN A 227 7.51 25.05 5.28
CA GLN A 227 8.20 26.27 4.86
C GLN A 227 9.20 26.02 3.75
N TYR A 228 9.32 27.01 2.86
CA TYR A 228 10.47 27.16 1.98
C TYR A 228 10.88 28.62 1.86
N PHE A 229 12.16 28.84 1.55
CA PHE A 229 12.73 30.17 1.34
C PHE A 229 13.02 30.37 -0.14
N LEU A 230 12.83 31.59 -0.61
CA LEU A 230 13.32 32.09 -1.88
C LEU A 230 14.57 32.94 -1.60
N THR A 231 15.70 32.57 -2.19
CA THR A 231 16.93 33.34 -1.99
C THR A 231 17.00 34.54 -2.94
N GLU A 232 17.88 35.45 -2.62
CA GLU A 232 18.41 36.43 -3.58
C GLU A 232 19.20 35.71 -4.68
N ASP A 233 19.65 36.50 -5.70
CA ASP A 233 20.45 35.98 -6.81
C ASP A 233 21.78 35.37 -6.31
N ILE A 234 22.15 34.22 -6.83
CA ILE A 234 23.41 33.52 -6.53
C ILE A 234 24.33 33.72 -7.74
N PRO A 235 25.49 34.38 -7.57
CA PRO A 235 26.40 34.69 -8.69
C PRO A 235 26.80 33.48 -9.53
N GLU A 236 27.01 32.31 -8.89
CA GLU A 236 27.41 31.08 -9.56
C GLU A 236 26.28 30.55 -10.46
N ILE A 237 25.01 30.72 -10.10
CA ILE A 237 23.86 30.36 -10.96
C ILE A 237 23.81 31.28 -12.16
N VAL A 238 23.99 32.61 -11.94
CA VAL A 238 24.02 33.57 -13.03
C VAL A 238 25.15 33.28 -14.02
N ALA A 239 26.33 32.88 -13.49
CA ALA A 239 27.52 32.57 -14.31
C ALA A 239 27.40 31.23 -15.04
N ALA A 240 26.63 30.27 -14.54
CA ALA A 240 26.55 28.91 -15.11
C ALA A 240 25.92 28.90 -16.50
N GLY A 241 25.03 29.82 -16.83
CA GLY A 241 24.36 29.94 -18.14
C GLY A 241 23.44 28.76 -18.51
N GLN A 242 23.24 27.84 -17.59
CA GLN A 242 22.32 26.70 -17.69
C GLN A 242 21.54 26.56 -16.38
N ARG A 243 20.36 25.93 -16.46
CA ARG A 243 19.55 25.66 -15.28
C ARG A 243 20.17 24.56 -14.41
N MET A 244 20.15 24.74 -13.09
CA MET A 244 20.66 23.77 -12.13
C MET A 244 19.64 22.63 -11.92
N PRO A 245 20.11 21.37 -11.77
CA PRO A 245 19.26 20.25 -11.36
C PRO A 245 18.60 20.49 -10.01
N LEU A 246 17.49 19.81 -9.76
CA LEU A 246 16.88 19.76 -8.44
C LEU A 246 17.74 18.94 -7.48
N ILE A 247 17.73 19.31 -6.19
CA ILE A 247 18.37 18.52 -5.13
C ILE A 247 17.34 18.08 -4.11
N ARG A 248 17.48 16.84 -3.67
CA ARG A 248 16.84 16.30 -2.46
C ARG A 248 17.92 15.72 -1.58
N CYS A 249 18.05 16.26 -0.37
CA CYS A 249 19.14 15.93 0.55
C CYS A 249 18.60 15.21 1.81
N PRO A 250 18.52 13.87 1.83
CA PRO A 250 18.12 13.13 3.02
C PRO A 250 19.14 13.18 4.16
N ILE A 251 20.32 13.77 3.92
CA ILE A 251 21.37 13.95 4.92
C ILE A 251 21.02 15.07 5.91
N SER A 252 20.38 16.12 5.38
CA SER A 252 20.02 17.32 6.13
C SER A 252 18.55 17.72 5.90
N ASP A 253 17.74 16.81 5.45
CA ASP A 253 16.27 16.91 5.32
C ASP A 253 15.76 18.17 4.61
N TYR A 254 16.40 18.56 3.48
CA TYR A 254 15.96 19.68 2.64
C TYR A 254 15.91 19.29 1.16
N TYR A 255 15.16 20.09 0.41
CA TYR A 255 15.17 20.08 -1.05
C TYR A 255 15.44 21.47 -1.61
N CYS A 256 15.95 21.55 -2.83
CA CYS A 256 16.00 22.82 -3.53
C CYS A 256 15.81 22.66 -5.04
N ARG A 257 15.40 23.76 -5.66
CA ARG A 257 15.38 23.96 -7.11
C ARG A 257 15.74 25.38 -7.45
N GLN A 258 16.19 25.60 -8.67
CA GLN A 258 16.44 26.93 -9.15
C GLN A 258 15.12 27.72 -9.32
N GLU A 259 15.09 28.94 -8.79
CA GLU A 259 14.02 29.93 -8.98
C GLU A 259 14.62 31.23 -9.50
N LYS A 260 14.46 31.49 -10.81
CA LYS A 260 15.16 32.55 -11.52
C LYS A 260 16.67 32.43 -11.38
N ASN A 261 17.35 33.39 -10.77
CA ASN A 261 18.79 33.38 -10.51
C ASN A 261 19.15 32.94 -9.09
N GLY A 262 18.21 32.60 -8.26
CA GLY A 262 18.38 32.08 -6.91
C GLY A 262 17.86 30.65 -6.76
N LEU A 263 17.63 30.24 -5.52
CA LEU A 263 17.09 28.95 -5.17
C LEU A 263 15.78 29.09 -4.38
N LEU A 264 14.86 28.16 -4.60
CA LEU A 264 13.83 27.80 -3.67
C LEU A 264 14.35 26.65 -2.82
N ILE A 265 14.36 26.78 -1.49
CA ILE A 265 14.86 25.78 -0.54
C ILE A 265 13.75 25.48 0.45
N GLY A 266 13.31 24.24 0.53
CA GLY A 266 12.29 23.80 1.47
C GLY A 266 12.83 22.77 2.47
N PHE A 267 12.22 22.73 3.63
CA PHE A 267 12.75 22.07 4.84
C PHE A 267 11.78 21.04 5.38
N TYR A 268 12.33 19.92 5.89
CA TYR A 268 11.59 18.90 6.63
C TYR A 268 12.20 18.76 8.03
N GLU A 269 11.93 19.75 8.84
CA GLU A 269 12.52 19.91 10.16
C GLU A 269 11.92 18.98 11.21
N GLN A 270 12.71 18.60 12.22
CA GLN A 270 12.28 17.74 13.33
C GLN A 270 11.26 18.44 14.26
N ALA A 271 11.33 19.77 14.38
CA ALA A 271 10.41 20.59 15.18
C ALA A 271 9.12 20.97 14.42
N CYS A 272 8.68 20.10 13.48
CA CYS A 272 7.50 20.34 12.65
C CYS A 272 6.21 20.50 13.47
N LYS A 273 5.21 21.19 12.89
CA LYS A 273 3.93 21.46 13.55
C LYS A 273 2.77 20.96 12.71
N THR A 274 1.80 20.32 13.38
CA THR A 274 0.47 20.09 12.78
C THR A 274 -0.28 21.43 12.68
N TRP A 275 -1.16 21.53 11.69
CA TRP A 275 -1.95 22.73 11.42
C TRP A 275 -3.44 22.41 11.30
N GLY A 276 -4.28 23.31 11.82
CA GLY A 276 -5.74 23.22 11.65
C GLY A 276 -6.41 22.02 12.35
N MET A 277 -5.77 21.39 13.34
CA MET A 277 -6.31 20.23 14.05
C MET A 277 -7.57 20.57 14.86
N ASP A 278 -7.65 21.78 15.41
CA ASP A 278 -8.80 22.29 16.18
C ASP A 278 -9.85 22.98 15.30
N GLY A 279 -9.72 22.86 13.98
CA GLY A 279 -10.58 23.52 12.98
C GLY A 279 -9.80 24.54 12.15
N ILE A 280 -10.32 24.83 10.96
CA ILE A 280 -9.69 25.74 10.01
C ILE A 280 -10.53 27.00 9.90
N ASP A 281 -9.90 28.18 10.05
CA ASP A 281 -10.59 29.47 9.85
C ASP A 281 -11.29 29.46 8.47
N PRO A 282 -12.61 29.70 8.42
CA PRO A 282 -13.33 29.79 7.15
C PRO A 282 -12.76 30.82 6.17
N ASN A 283 -12.08 31.85 6.68
CA ASN A 283 -11.46 32.92 5.90
C ASN A 283 -10.02 32.62 5.48
N PHE A 284 -9.45 31.47 5.87
CA PHE A 284 -8.12 31.05 5.42
C PHE A 284 -8.19 30.64 3.93
N VAL A 285 -7.97 31.61 3.05
CA VAL A 285 -8.08 31.50 1.58
C VAL A 285 -6.95 32.27 0.94
N ASN A 286 -6.16 31.67 0.05
CA ASN A 286 -4.95 32.28 -0.51
C ASN A 286 -4.07 32.89 0.59
N ALA A 287 -4.00 32.22 1.73
CA ALA A 287 -3.31 32.69 2.92
C ALA A 287 -2.14 31.76 3.25
N LEU A 288 -1.18 32.31 3.96
CA LEU A 288 0.00 31.60 4.47
C LEU A 288 -0.04 31.58 6.01
N CYS A 289 0.61 30.61 6.59
CA CYS A 289 0.94 30.61 8.01
C CYS A 289 2.02 31.67 8.30
N PRO A 290 2.15 32.12 9.54
CA PRO A 290 3.26 33.01 9.94
C PRO A 290 4.63 32.36 9.66
N ASP A 291 5.61 33.19 9.30
CA ASP A 291 6.99 32.75 9.15
C ASP A 291 7.55 32.23 10.48
N ASP A 292 8.33 31.15 10.44
CA ASP A 292 8.94 30.53 11.62
C ASP A 292 10.36 30.06 11.28
N VAL A 293 11.28 31.02 11.16
CA VAL A 293 12.67 30.78 10.73
C VAL A 293 13.41 29.92 11.75
N ASP A 294 13.19 30.15 13.04
CA ASP A 294 13.89 29.45 14.12
C ASP A 294 13.66 27.94 14.07
N ARG A 295 12.48 27.51 13.61
CA ARG A 295 12.09 26.11 13.49
C ARG A 295 12.95 25.32 12.48
N VAL A 296 13.45 25.97 11.45
CA VAL A 296 14.18 25.34 10.34
C VAL A 296 15.69 25.54 10.39
N MET A 297 16.21 26.20 11.43
CA MET A 297 17.63 26.58 11.52
C MET A 297 18.59 25.39 11.45
N ASP A 298 18.26 24.26 12.09
CA ASP A 298 19.11 23.05 12.07
C ASP A 298 19.24 22.49 10.63
N VAL A 299 18.13 22.47 9.89
CA VAL A 299 18.10 22.02 8.48
C VAL A 299 18.84 23.00 7.59
N LEU A 300 18.66 24.31 7.83
CA LEU A 300 19.34 25.37 7.08
C LEU A 300 20.88 25.33 7.28
N GLU A 301 21.38 25.06 8.49
CA GLU A 301 22.81 24.86 8.74
C GLU A 301 23.34 23.64 7.93
N GLY A 302 22.58 22.57 7.85
CA GLY A 302 22.90 21.42 6.98
C GLY A 302 22.94 21.80 5.50
N ALA A 303 22.01 22.64 5.05
CA ALA A 303 22.01 23.16 3.68
C ALA A 303 23.23 24.04 3.39
N PHE A 304 23.64 24.89 4.34
CA PHE A 304 24.87 25.68 4.27
C PHE A 304 26.15 24.81 4.19
N ALA A 305 26.19 23.71 4.91
CA ALA A 305 27.30 22.78 4.83
C ALA A 305 27.38 22.09 3.45
N ARG A 306 26.23 21.73 2.91
CA ARG A 306 26.16 21.09 1.59
C ARG A 306 26.33 22.07 0.42
N MET A 307 25.85 23.29 0.52
CA MET A 307 25.93 24.35 -0.47
C MET A 307 26.48 25.65 0.17
N PRO A 308 27.81 25.79 0.28
CA PRO A 308 28.44 26.94 0.97
C PRO A 308 28.03 28.32 0.44
N ALA A 309 27.70 28.43 -0.86
CA ALA A 309 27.24 29.68 -1.47
C ALA A 309 25.99 30.27 -0.78
N LEU A 310 25.17 29.42 -0.13
CA LEU A 310 23.98 29.88 0.60
C LEU A 310 24.30 30.72 1.83
N ARG A 311 25.49 30.62 2.44
CA ARG A 311 25.89 31.41 3.59
C ARG A 311 26.01 32.92 3.27
N GLU A 312 26.34 33.21 2.03
CA GLU A 312 26.54 34.57 1.54
C GLU A 312 25.30 35.16 0.85
N THR A 313 24.20 34.35 0.79
CA THR A 313 23.00 34.68 0.03
C THR A 313 21.86 35.11 0.95
N GLY A 314 21.23 36.27 0.67
CA GLY A 314 20.08 36.76 1.40
C GLY A 314 18.80 35.97 1.10
N ILE A 315 17.81 36.10 2.01
CA ILE A 315 16.45 35.56 1.83
C ILE A 315 15.57 36.66 1.25
N ARG A 316 14.98 36.41 0.07
CA ARG A 316 14.06 37.36 -0.60
C ARG A 316 12.63 37.23 -0.10
N ALA A 317 12.18 36.02 0.16
CA ALA A 317 10.83 35.72 0.66
C ALA A 317 10.78 34.38 1.39
N ILE A 318 9.82 34.29 2.29
CA ILE A 318 9.47 33.04 3.01
C ILE A 318 8.04 32.69 2.65
N VAL A 319 7.81 31.41 2.41
CA VAL A 319 6.48 30.85 2.19
C VAL A 319 6.27 29.73 3.20
N ASN A 320 5.29 29.89 4.10
CA ASN A 320 4.88 28.88 5.07
C ASN A 320 3.40 28.57 4.87
N GLY A 321 3.07 27.35 4.51
CA GLY A 321 1.67 26.99 4.22
C GLY A 321 1.34 25.53 4.54
N PRO A 322 0.04 25.21 4.66
CA PRO A 322 -0.39 23.86 5.02
C PRO A 322 -0.21 22.87 3.88
N ILE A 323 0.41 21.71 4.17
CA ILE A 323 0.45 20.53 3.31
C ILE A 323 -0.17 19.33 4.01
N THR A 324 -0.70 18.38 3.27
CA THR A 324 -1.46 17.25 3.83
C THR A 324 -0.65 15.96 3.85
N TYR A 325 -0.75 15.24 4.98
CA TYR A 325 -0.14 13.93 5.22
C TYR A 325 -1.18 12.91 5.64
N THR A 326 -0.97 11.67 5.23
CA THR A 326 -1.69 10.49 5.69
C THR A 326 -0.88 9.75 6.74
N ILE A 327 -1.38 8.64 7.26
CA ILE A 327 -0.69 7.80 8.25
C ILE A 327 0.62 7.19 7.73
N ASP A 328 0.71 6.89 6.42
CA ASP A 328 1.84 6.23 5.78
C ASP A 328 2.48 7.06 4.67
N GLY A 329 2.10 8.33 4.57
CA GLY A 329 2.59 9.27 3.56
C GLY A 329 2.14 9.01 2.13
N ALA A 330 1.51 7.88 1.81
CA ALA A 330 0.93 7.64 0.51
C ALA A 330 -0.46 8.29 0.40
N PRO A 331 -0.86 8.84 -0.76
CA PRO A 331 -2.17 9.47 -0.90
C PRO A 331 -3.33 8.49 -0.72
N LEU A 332 -4.53 9.03 -0.50
CA LEU A 332 -5.78 8.28 -0.46
C LEU A 332 -6.57 8.58 -1.73
N ILE A 333 -6.57 7.63 -2.66
CA ILE A 333 -7.22 7.74 -3.97
C ILE A 333 -8.10 6.52 -4.21
N GLY A 334 -9.39 6.72 -4.33
CA GLY A 334 -10.32 5.62 -4.54
C GLY A 334 -11.63 5.76 -3.77
N PRO A 335 -12.38 4.66 -3.61
CA PRO A 335 -13.67 4.68 -2.92
C PRO A 335 -13.53 4.98 -1.43
N ILE A 336 -14.46 5.79 -0.90
CA ILE A 336 -14.51 6.13 0.52
C ILE A 336 -15.11 4.94 1.30
N PRO A 337 -14.43 4.40 2.32
CA PRO A 337 -14.93 3.26 3.09
C PRO A 337 -16.35 3.46 3.62
N GLY A 338 -17.23 2.48 3.41
CA GLY A 338 -18.61 2.49 3.88
C GLY A 338 -19.53 3.52 3.21
N LYS A 339 -19.12 4.15 2.10
CA LYS A 339 -19.93 5.10 1.32
C LYS A 339 -20.04 4.66 -0.14
N ARG A 340 -21.27 4.42 -0.57
CA ARG A 340 -21.55 4.02 -1.94
C ARG A 340 -21.44 5.21 -2.89
N ASN A 341 -20.84 5.01 -4.06
CA ASN A 341 -20.68 6.03 -5.09
C ASN A 341 -20.01 7.32 -4.57
N ALA A 342 -19.13 7.19 -3.58
CA ALA A 342 -18.32 8.27 -3.05
C ALA A 342 -16.83 7.92 -3.15
N PHE A 343 -16.04 8.85 -3.66
CA PHE A 343 -14.61 8.69 -3.90
C PHE A 343 -13.82 9.84 -3.29
N CYS A 344 -12.52 9.65 -3.13
CA CYS A 344 -11.63 10.73 -2.73
C CYS A 344 -10.30 10.72 -3.48
N ALA A 345 -9.67 11.91 -3.57
CA ALA A 345 -8.28 12.13 -3.98
C ALA A 345 -7.68 13.17 -3.02
N ILE A 346 -7.03 12.68 -1.97
CA ILE A 346 -6.64 13.47 -0.79
C ILE A 346 -5.30 13.02 -0.20
N GLY A 347 -4.73 13.80 0.71
CA GLY A 347 -3.50 13.42 1.41
C GLY A 347 -2.25 13.50 0.51
N LEU A 348 -2.23 14.44 -0.42
CA LEU A 348 -1.22 14.56 -1.46
C LEU A 348 -0.06 15.44 -0.99
N ARG A 349 0.94 14.85 -0.33
CA ARG A 349 2.14 15.59 0.10
C ARG A 349 3.00 16.07 -1.07
N ALA A 350 3.17 15.24 -2.11
CA ALA A 350 3.89 15.58 -3.33
C ALA A 350 2.95 16.01 -4.48
N GLY A 351 1.94 16.83 -4.13
CA GLY A 351 0.74 17.10 -4.91
C GLY A 351 0.93 17.41 -6.39
N LEU A 352 1.95 18.17 -6.79
CA LEU A 352 2.19 18.49 -8.19
C LEU A 352 2.84 17.34 -8.95
N GLY A 353 3.86 16.68 -8.39
CA GLY A 353 4.50 15.52 -9.01
C GLY A 353 3.56 14.34 -9.23
N GLU A 354 2.55 14.24 -8.37
CA GLU A 354 1.53 13.19 -8.44
C GLU A 354 0.26 13.64 -9.17
N GLY A 355 0.10 14.95 -9.39
CA GLY A 355 -1.15 15.63 -9.76
C GLY A 355 -1.83 15.12 -11.01
N GLY A 356 -1.10 14.77 -12.05
CA GLY A 356 -1.65 14.16 -13.25
C GLY A 356 -2.16 12.74 -13.00
N GLY A 357 -1.31 11.93 -12.37
CA GLY A 357 -1.55 10.49 -12.22
C GLY A 357 -2.69 10.12 -11.29
N HIS A 358 -2.93 10.89 -10.20
CA HIS A 358 -4.05 10.52 -9.36
C HIS A 358 -5.43 10.72 -10.02
N GLY A 359 -5.64 11.81 -10.74
CA GLY A 359 -6.88 12.01 -11.50
C GLY A 359 -7.08 10.93 -12.54
N TRP A 360 -6.00 10.48 -13.18
CA TRP A 360 -6.00 9.39 -14.13
C TRP A 360 -6.45 8.06 -13.53
N LEU A 361 -5.79 7.61 -12.46
CA LEU A 361 -6.17 6.36 -11.79
C LEU A 361 -7.59 6.43 -11.20
N LEU A 362 -7.95 7.57 -10.59
CA LEU A 362 -9.27 7.75 -10.01
C LEU A 362 -10.37 7.74 -11.08
N ALA A 363 -10.16 8.39 -12.24
CA ALA A 363 -11.10 8.37 -13.33
C ALA A 363 -11.34 6.94 -13.86
N GLN A 364 -10.27 6.13 -13.99
CA GLN A 364 -10.41 4.72 -14.37
C GLN A 364 -11.20 3.92 -13.32
N MET A 365 -10.94 4.10 -12.02
CA MET A 365 -11.73 3.45 -10.97
C MET A 365 -13.21 3.83 -11.03
N ILE A 366 -13.52 5.08 -11.29
CA ILE A 366 -14.90 5.58 -11.40
C ILE A 366 -15.60 5.02 -12.66
N VAL A 367 -14.93 5.04 -13.80
CA VAL A 367 -15.53 4.69 -15.10
C VAL A 367 -15.55 3.18 -15.33
N HIS A 368 -14.48 2.49 -14.97
CA HIS A 368 -14.26 1.06 -15.25
C HIS A 368 -14.31 0.15 -14.02
N GLY A 369 -14.42 0.72 -12.81
CA GLY A 369 -14.44 -0.01 -11.54
C GLY A 369 -13.05 -0.39 -11.01
N GLU A 370 -12.02 -0.36 -11.85
CA GLU A 370 -10.62 -0.68 -11.49
C GLU A 370 -9.67 0.17 -12.34
N ALA A 371 -8.49 0.46 -11.81
CA ALA A 371 -7.41 1.12 -12.53
C ALA A 371 -6.50 0.12 -13.26
N CYS A 372 -5.60 0.63 -14.12
CA CYS A 372 -4.64 -0.19 -14.86
C CYS A 372 -3.51 -0.76 -13.99
N TYR A 373 -3.23 -0.15 -12.83
CA TYR A 373 -2.31 -0.64 -11.79
C TYR A 373 -3.07 -1.16 -10.58
N ASP A 374 -2.43 -2.00 -9.77
CA ASP A 374 -2.93 -2.31 -8.44
C ASP A 374 -2.84 -1.07 -7.55
N THR A 375 -3.98 -0.58 -7.10
CA THR A 375 -4.09 0.68 -6.35
C THR A 375 -4.08 0.50 -4.84
N TRP A 376 -3.74 -0.69 -4.32
CA TRP A 376 -3.81 -0.95 -2.88
C TRP A 376 -3.00 0.04 -2.04
N VAL A 377 -1.80 0.41 -2.49
CA VAL A 377 -0.93 1.36 -1.76
C VAL A 377 -1.50 2.77 -1.62
N ILE A 378 -2.53 3.10 -2.41
CA ILE A 378 -3.24 4.39 -2.37
C ILE A 378 -4.74 4.24 -2.04
N ASP A 379 -5.24 3.00 -1.84
CA ASP A 379 -6.65 2.74 -1.56
C ASP A 379 -7.03 3.23 -0.15
N PRO A 380 -8.06 4.10 0.00
CA PRO A 380 -8.51 4.58 1.31
C PRO A 380 -8.92 3.45 2.28
N ARG A 381 -9.34 2.30 1.76
CA ARG A 381 -9.79 1.13 2.55
C ARG A 381 -8.64 0.33 3.17
N ARG A 382 -7.36 0.72 2.91
CA ARG A 382 -6.20 0.10 3.58
C ARG A 382 -6.11 0.46 5.06
N PHE A 383 -6.79 1.52 5.50
CA PHE A 383 -6.92 1.90 6.89
C PHE A 383 -8.29 1.54 7.44
N THR A 384 -8.35 1.14 8.69
CA THR A 384 -9.59 0.80 9.40
C THR A 384 -9.84 1.77 10.56
N GLY A 385 -10.82 1.50 11.42
CA GLY A 385 -11.25 2.41 12.49
C GLY A 385 -10.19 2.79 13.53
N HIS A 386 -8.98 2.18 13.50
CA HIS A 386 -7.87 2.60 14.36
C HIS A 386 -7.23 3.94 13.90
N ALA A 387 -7.41 4.30 12.64
CA ALA A 387 -6.88 5.52 12.03
C ALA A 387 -7.67 6.77 12.46
N ASN A 388 -7.64 7.06 13.76
CA ASN A 388 -8.30 8.23 14.37
C ASN A 388 -7.45 9.51 14.20
N VAL A 389 -7.96 10.64 14.68
CA VAL A 389 -7.33 11.96 14.55
C VAL A 389 -5.96 11.99 15.21
N GLU A 390 -5.85 11.47 16.43
CA GLU A 390 -4.63 11.51 17.24
C GLU A 390 -3.52 10.65 16.61
N LEU A 391 -3.84 9.43 16.21
CA LEU A 391 -2.88 8.55 15.53
C LEU A 391 -2.45 9.16 14.19
N THR A 392 -3.38 9.75 13.45
CA THR A 392 -3.08 10.40 12.17
C THR A 392 -2.11 11.56 12.35
N ALA A 393 -2.31 12.39 13.38
CA ALA A 393 -1.41 13.50 13.68
C ALA A 393 0.01 13.02 14.06
N LEU A 394 0.11 12.02 14.94
CA LEU A 394 1.41 11.44 15.33
C LEU A 394 2.16 10.85 14.14
N LYS A 395 1.46 10.10 13.29
CA LYS A 395 2.04 9.49 12.09
C LYS A 395 2.40 10.51 11.02
N ALA A 396 1.59 11.57 10.84
CA ALA A 396 1.92 12.66 9.94
C ALA A 396 3.20 13.41 10.36
N VAL A 397 3.39 13.64 11.67
CA VAL A 397 4.63 14.20 12.22
C VAL A 397 5.82 13.28 11.93
N GLU A 398 5.70 12.00 12.24
CA GLU A 398 6.77 11.01 12.00
C GLU A 398 7.14 10.91 10.51
N ASP A 399 6.14 10.90 9.62
CA ASP A 399 6.37 10.80 8.18
C ASP A 399 6.98 12.09 7.61
N TYR A 400 6.53 13.27 8.08
CA TYR A 400 7.12 14.56 7.74
C TYR A 400 8.61 14.62 8.14
N GLN A 401 8.95 14.22 9.37
CA GLN A 401 10.32 14.16 9.87
C GLN A 401 11.23 13.18 9.10
N ASN A 402 10.65 12.26 8.36
CA ASN A 402 11.35 11.24 7.59
C ASN A 402 11.06 11.33 6.08
N GLU A 403 10.64 12.48 5.54
CA GLU A 403 10.18 12.64 4.15
C GLU A 403 11.14 12.09 3.10
N PHE A 404 12.45 12.28 3.30
CA PHE A 404 13.46 11.81 2.35
C PHE A 404 14.06 10.45 2.69
N ARG A 405 13.69 9.86 3.83
CA ARG A 405 14.15 8.54 4.26
C ARG A 405 13.16 7.50 3.77
N PHE A 406 13.58 6.64 2.88
CA PHE A 406 12.75 5.49 2.52
C PHE A 406 12.74 4.46 3.65
N HIS A 407 11.68 3.65 3.69
CA HIS A 407 11.59 2.52 4.60
C HIS A 407 12.51 1.39 4.13
N PHE A 408 13.36 0.92 5.02
CA PHE A 408 14.10 -0.32 4.81
C PHE A 408 13.15 -1.53 4.97
N PRO A 409 13.48 -2.67 4.36
CA PRO A 409 12.82 -3.92 4.69
C PRO A 409 12.78 -4.15 6.19
N HIS A 410 11.63 -4.56 6.73
CA HIS A 410 11.39 -4.81 8.16
C HIS A 410 11.49 -3.58 9.10
N GLU A 411 11.61 -2.38 8.57
CA GLU A 411 11.55 -1.17 9.40
C GLU A 411 10.12 -0.87 9.85
N HIS A 412 9.94 -0.62 11.14
CA HIS A 412 8.68 -0.20 11.75
C HIS A 412 8.86 1.04 12.59
N ARG A 413 8.35 2.16 12.10
CA ARG A 413 8.43 3.45 12.78
C ARG A 413 7.55 3.49 14.04
N PRO A 414 8.02 4.06 15.17
CA PRO A 414 7.42 3.89 16.49
C PRO A 414 6.19 4.75 16.79
N ALA A 415 5.97 5.86 16.08
CA ALA A 415 4.89 6.79 16.45
C ALA A 415 3.51 6.11 16.47
N GLY A 416 2.75 6.37 17.54
CA GLY A 416 1.41 5.83 17.72
C GLY A 416 1.33 4.32 17.99
N ARG A 417 2.44 3.67 18.32
CA ARG A 417 2.47 2.26 18.72
C ARG A 417 2.42 2.12 20.26
N PRO A 418 1.69 1.12 20.79
CA PRO A 418 0.79 0.21 20.07
C PRO A 418 -0.56 0.83 19.77
N ALA A 419 -1.10 0.67 18.54
CA ALA A 419 -2.45 1.13 18.19
C ALA A 419 -3.52 0.06 18.45
N LYS A 420 -3.24 -1.20 18.08
CA LYS A 420 -4.14 -2.35 18.32
C LYS A 420 -3.34 -3.51 18.91
N THR A 421 -3.86 -4.08 19.99
CA THR A 421 -3.23 -5.18 20.73
C THR A 421 -4.24 -6.29 21.03
N THR A 422 -3.73 -7.47 21.38
CA THR A 422 -4.51 -8.56 21.95
C THR A 422 -4.19 -8.74 23.42
N PRO A 423 -4.97 -9.53 24.18
CA PRO A 423 -4.62 -9.91 25.55
C PRO A 423 -3.27 -10.65 25.67
N LEU A 424 -2.72 -11.18 24.56
CA LEU A 424 -1.41 -11.86 24.57
C LEU A 424 -0.25 -10.93 24.30
N THR A 425 -0.43 -9.76 23.75
CA THR A 425 0.67 -8.85 23.40
C THR A 425 1.65 -8.62 24.56
N PRO A 426 1.22 -8.28 25.79
CA PRO A 426 2.15 -8.11 26.90
C PRO A 426 2.82 -9.44 27.37
N VAL A 427 2.14 -10.56 27.19
CA VAL A 427 2.66 -11.90 27.54
C VAL A 427 3.79 -12.27 26.58
N LEU A 428 3.55 -12.13 25.27
CA LEU A 428 4.50 -12.44 24.22
C LEU A 428 5.70 -11.48 24.25
N ALA A 429 5.48 -10.20 24.58
CA ALA A 429 6.58 -9.26 24.82
C ALA A 429 7.49 -9.72 25.95
N ALA A 430 6.91 -10.20 27.06
CA ALA A 430 7.68 -10.74 28.18
C ALA A 430 8.42 -12.05 27.82
N GLU A 431 7.94 -12.80 26.82
CA GLU A 431 8.60 -14.00 26.28
C GLU A 431 9.61 -13.68 25.15
N GLY A 432 9.91 -12.40 24.92
CA GLY A 432 10.95 -11.95 23.97
C GLY A 432 10.43 -11.68 22.55
N ALA A 433 9.11 -11.58 22.33
CA ALA A 433 8.60 -11.25 21.00
C ALA A 433 9.02 -9.86 20.55
N GLU A 434 9.56 -9.76 19.33
CA GLU A 434 9.66 -8.52 18.57
C GLU A 434 8.39 -8.37 17.72
N PHE A 435 7.88 -7.15 17.54
CA PHE A 435 6.61 -6.92 16.89
C PHE A 435 6.74 -6.12 15.60
N THR A 436 6.10 -6.61 14.56
CA THR A 436 5.75 -5.85 13.33
C THR A 436 4.34 -5.27 13.45
N VAL A 437 4.02 -4.28 12.61
CA VAL A 437 2.68 -3.67 12.58
C VAL A 437 1.98 -3.98 11.27
N VAL A 438 0.77 -4.53 11.36
CA VAL A 438 -0.10 -4.77 10.21
C VAL A 438 -1.48 -4.16 10.48
N ASN A 439 -1.86 -3.12 9.75
CA ASN A 439 -3.14 -2.41 9.91
C ASN A 439 -3.41 -2.01 11.37
N GLY A 440 -2.39 -1.48 12.03
CA GLY A 440 -2.41 -1.05 13.42
C GLY A 440 -2.24 -2.16 14.46
N TRP A 441 -2.30 -3.44 14.06
CA TRP A 441 -2.10 -4.57 14.97
C TRP A 441 -0.62 -4.86 15.23
N GLU A 442 -0.25 -4.98 16.50
CA GLU A 442 1.04 -5.53 16.91
C GLU A 442 1.04 -7.04 16.66
N ARG A 443 1.92 -7.52 15.77
CA ARG A 443 2.05 -8.94 15.40
C ARG A 443 3.47 -9.40 15.68
N VAL A 444 3.63 -10.59 16.24
CA VAL A 444 4.97 -11.18 16.47
C VAL A 444 5.70 -11.34 15.14
N ASP A 445 6.85 -10.69 15.02
CA ASP A 445 7.74 -10.78 13.85
C ASP A 445 8.71 -11.95 13.99
N TYR A 446 9.40 -12.04 15.12
CA TYR A 446 10.26 -13.15 15.55
C TYR A 446 10.48 -13.08 17.07
N ILE A 447 11.14 -14.11 17.66
CA ILE A 447 11.49 -14.12 19.08
C ILE A 447 12.96 -13.74 19.23
N LYS A 448 13.24 -12.62 19.88
CA LYS A 448 14.61 -12.12 20.09
C LYS A 448 15.31 -12.79 21.26
N PRO A 449 16.65 -12.93 21.22
CA PRO A 449 17.42 -13.61 22.25
C PRO A 449 17.63 -12.76 23.51
N ALA A 450 17.55 -11.43 23.39
CA ALA A 450 17.74 -10.47 24.48
C ALA A 450 16.95 -9.19 24.23
N PRO A 451 16.55 -8.44 25.27
CA PRO A 451 15.75 -7.22 25.12
C PRO A 451 16.39 -6.12 24.26
N ASP A 452 17.71 -6.04 24.25
CA ASP A 452 18.53 -5.06 23.52
C ASP A 452 18.98 -5.54 22.13
N PHE A 453 18.45 -6.66 21.66
CA PHE A 453 18.73 -7.15 20.31
C PHE A 453 17.94 -6.34 19.27
N HIS A 454 18.66 -5.64 18.39
CA HIS A 454 18.12 -4.84 17.31
C HIS A 454 18.91 -5.10 16.03
N PRO A 455 18.32 -5.78 15.02
CA PRO A 455 18.96 -6.02 13.74
C PRO A 455 19.26 -4.70 13.01
N THR A 456 20.33 -4.70 12.24
CA THR A 456 20.68 -3.60 11.33
C THR A 456 19.69 -3.53 10.17
N LEU A 457 19.09 -2.36 9.92
CA LEU A 457 18.21 -2.15 8.80
C LEU A 457 19.00 -2.04 7.50
N GLY A 458 18.59 -2.76 6.46
CA GLY A 458 19.26 -2.77 5.17
C GLY A 458 18.58 -3.68 4.15
N PHE A 459 19.25 -3.88 3.01
CA PHE A 459 18.78 -4.74 1.92
C PHE A 459 19.44 -6.13 1.92
N THR A 460 20.27 -6.43 2.90
CA THR A 460 20.91 -7.75 3.12
C THR A 460 20.17 -8.55 4.17
N PHE A 461 20.47 -9.83 4.31
CA PHE A 461 20.02 -10.59 5.48
C PHE A 461 20.60 -9.97 6.74
N ASP A 462 19.76 -9.82 7.76
CA ASP A 462 20.09 -9.19 9.03
C ASP A 462 20.49 -10.22 10.12
N GLU A 463 20.85 -9.73 11.30
CA GLU A 463 21.28 -10.55 12.44
C GLU A 463 20.17 -11.47 12.99
N ALA A 464 18.89 -11.27 12.59
CA ALA A 464 17.79 -12.16 12.95
C ALA A 464 17.74 -13.43 12.07
N PHE A 465 18.57 -13.53 11.02
CA PHE A 465 18.56 -14.64 10.06
C PHE A 465 18.59 -16.02 10.74
N ASP A 466 19.55 -16.26 11.62
CA ASP A 466 19.68 -17.55 12.30
C ASP A 466 18.55 -17.81 13.31
N LEU A 467 18.01 -16.77 13.93
CA LEU A 467 16.86 -16.87 14.85
C LEU A 467 15.61 -17.35 14.11
N ILE A 468 15.33 -16.76 12.95
CA ILE A 468 14.21 -17.16 12.09
C ILE A 468 14.40 -18.60 11.59
N GLY A 469 15.64 -18.97 11.24
CA GLY A 469 15.99 -20.34 10.86
C GLY A 469 15.69 -21.33 11.98
N ALA A 470 16.02 -21.00 13.22
CA ALA A 470 15.72 -21.83 14.39
C ALA A 470 14.20 -22.02 14.60
N GLU A 471 13.40 -20.94 14.45
CA GLU A 471 11.95 -21.00 14.52
C GLU A 471 11.39 -21.93 13.42
N VAL A 472 11.84 -21.78 12.17
CA VAL A 472 11.42 -22.64 11.05
C VAL A 472 11.76 -24.11 11.32
N HIS A 473 12.95 -24.41 11.82
CA HIS A 473 13.36 -25.78 12.13
C HIS A 473 12.56 -26.38 13.30
N ALA A 474 12.20 -25.59 14.31
CA ALA A 474 11.35 -26.03 15.40
C ALA A 474 9.94 -26.43 14.88
N VAL A 475 9.35 -25.62 14.01
CA VAL A 475 8.07 -25.95 13.36
C VAL A 475 8.19 -27.17 12.47
N GLN A 476 9.29 -27.34 11.72
CA GLN A 476 9.52 -28.46 10.82
C GLN A 476 9.65 -29.78 11.56
N THR A 477 10.31 -29.79 12.72
CA THR A 477 10.73 -31.03 13.41
C THR A 477 9.89 -31.39 14.64
N ALA A 478 9.25 -30.42 15.27
CA ALA A 478 8.44 -30.59 16.47
C ALA A 478 7.06 -29.90 16.33
N VAL A 479 6.86 -28.79 17.03
CA VAL A 479 5.65 -27.99 16.93
C VAL A 479 5.91 -26.52 17.26
N GLY A 480 5.34 -25.62 16.47
CA GLY A 480 5.34 -24.18 16.73
C GLY A 480 3.96 -23.65 17.10
N LEU A 481 3.94 -22.58 17.88
CA LEU A 481 2.75 -21.80 18.22
C LEU A 481 2.99 -20.34 17.85
N ALA A 482 2.13 -19.75 17.01
CA ALA A 482 2.15 -18.34 16.67
C ALA A 482 0.81 -17.70 16.96
N GLU A 483 0.84 -16.43 17.39
CA GLU A 483 -0.33 -15.56 17.37
C GLU A 483 -0.40 -14.87 16.03
N VAL A 484 -1.55 -14.98 15.36
CA VAL A 484 -1.81 -14.35 14.07
C VAL A 484 -3.08 -13.50 14.19
N ASN A 485 -2.91 -12.26 14.58
CA ASN A 485 -4.00 -11.32 14.81
C ASN A 485 -4.34 -10.47 13.59
N GLY A 486 -5.49 -9.77 13.64
CA GLY A 486 -5.90 -8.79 12.65
C GLY A 486 -6.32 -9.36 11.29
N PHE A 487 -6.33 -10.68 11.08
CA PHE A 487 -6.88 -11.27 9.86
C PHE A 487 -8.37 -10.94 9.75
N ASN A 488 -8.77 -10.47 8.57
CA ASN A 488 -10.16 -10.17 8.29
C ASN A 488 -11.02 -11.43 8.48
N ARG A 489 -12.09 -11.28 9.24
CA ARG A 489 -13.08 -12.33 9.45
C ARG A 489 -14.47 -11.74 9.35
N ILE A 490 -15.23 -12.22 8.34
CA ILE A 490 -16.62 -11.83 8.13
C ILE A 490 -17.48 -13.06 8.35
N GLU A 491 -18.43 -12.97 9.28
CA GLU A 491 -19.51 -13.93 9.46
C GLU A 491 -20.64 -13.60 8.49
N ILE A 492 -21.07 -14.59 7.72
CA ILE A 492 -22.13 -14.48 6.72
C ILE A 492 -23.26 -15.40 7.11
N THR A 493 -24.45 -14.83 7.38
CA THR A 493 -25.67 -15.54 7.76
C THR A 493 -26.81 -15.24 6.77
N GLY A 494 -27.95 -15.86 6.95
CA GLY A 494 -29.11 -15.72 6.06
C GLY A 494 -29.30 -16.91 5.13
N ALA A 495 -30.51 -17.06 4.58
CA ALA A 495 -30.89 -18.19 3.74
C ALA A 495 -30.09 -18.24 2.44
N ASP A 496 -29.79 -17.08 1.86
CA ASP A 496 -29.15 -16.93 0.55
C ASP A 496 -27.62 -16.87 0.59
N ARG A 497 -26.98 -17.03 1.77
CA ARG A 497 -25.52 -16.91 1.98
C ARG A 497 -24.68 -17.75 1.00
N HIS A 498 -25.11 -18.97 0.66
CA HIS A 498 -24.37 -19.82 -0.28
C HIS A 498 -24.54 -19.38 -1.73
N ALA A 499 -25.74 -18.96 -2.13
CA ALA A 499 -26.01 -18.42 -3.47
C ALA A 499 -25.23 -17.11 -3.71
N PHE A 500 -25.23 -16.25 -2.69
CA PHE A 500 -24.42 -15.02 -2.69
C PHE A 500 -22.93 -15.32 -2.89
N LEU A 501 -22.35 -16.20 -2.06
CA LEU A 501 -20.93 -16.55 -2.17
C LEU A 501 -20.59 -17.26 -3.49
N ASP A 502 -21.47 -18.11 -4.00
CA ASP A 502 -21.29 -18.74 -5.32
C ASP A 502 -21.19 -17.70 -6.45
N ARG A 503 -21.84 -16.54 -6.33
CA ARG A 503 -21.74 -15.41 -7.25
C ARG A 503 -20.47 -14.58 -7.05
N MET A 504 -19.99 -14.46 -5.82
CA MET A 504 -18.82 -13.65 -5.49
C MET A 504 -17.49 -14.34 -5.80
N ILE A 505 -17.45 -15.67 -5.80
CA ILE A 505 -16.23 -16.50 -5.83
C ILE A 505 -16.12 -17.22 -7.16
N CYS A 506 -14.94 -17.22 -7.81
CA CYS A 506 -14.72 -17.91 -9.09
C CYS A 506 -14.59 -19.44 -8.95
N GLY A 507 -14.37 -19.96 -7.74
CA GLY A 507 -14.19 -21.38 -7.42
C GLY A 507 -15.42 -22.03 -6.80
N ALA A 508 -15.21 -23.23 -6.22
CA ALA A 508 -16.23 -23.95 -5.48
C ALA A 508 -16.31 -23.47 -4.03
N VAL A 509 -17.50 -23.06 -3.60
CA VAL A 509 -17.80 -22.72 -2.19
C VAL A 509 -18.08 -24.01 -1.41
N PRO A 510 -17.48 -24.23 -0.22
CA PRO A 510 -17.80 -25.38 0.62
C PRO A 510 -19.26 -25.39 1.05
N LYS A 511 -20.07 -26.33 0.52
CA LYS A 511 -21.51 -26.46 0.88
C LYS A 511 -21.75 -27.46 2.01
N ARG A 512 -20.83 -28.42 2.23
CA ARG A 512 -20.93 -29.37 3.32
C ARG A 512 -20.51 -28.74 4.64
N ALA A 513 -21.34 -28.86 5.65
CA ALA A 513 -21.02 -28.42 7.01
C ALA A 513 -19.72 -29.06 7.54
N GLY A 514 -18.93 -28.32 8.27
CA GLY A 514 -17.64 -28.74 8.80
C GLY A 514 -16.50 -28.73 7.78
N ARG A 515 -16.67 -28.09 6.60
CA ARG A 515 -15.63 -28.02 5.55
C ARG A 515 -15.14 -26.59 5.33
N VAL A 516 -13.87 -26.52 4.92
CA VAL A 516 -13.15 -25.29 4.58
C VAL A 516 -12.71 -25.37 3.11
N GLY A 517 -12.63 -24.24 2.44
CA GLY A 517 -12.07 -24.10 1.09
C GLY A 517 -11.30 -22.82 0.93
N LEU A 518 -10.20 -22.88 0.15
CA LEU A 518 -9.52 -21.70 -0.35
C LEU A 518 -10.23 -21.22 -1.61
N CYS A 519 -10.54 -19.95 -1.66
CA CYS A 519 -11.37 -19.34 -2.69
C CYS A 519 -10.76 -18.02 -3.15
N TYR A 520 -11.08 -17.62 -4.39
CA TYR A 520 -10.62 -16.36 -4.98
C TYR A 520 -11.80 -15.52 -5.45
N LEU A 521 -11.70 -14.21 -5.22
CA LEU A 521 -12.63 -13.22 -5.77
C LEU A 521 -11.95 -12.55 -6.96
N LEU A 522 -12.76 -12.27 -7.97
CA LEU A 522 -12.32 -11.55 -9.17
C LEU A 522 -13.02 -10.20 -9.27
N ASN A 523 -12.39 -9.26 -9.95
CA ASN A 523 -13.08 -8.08 -10.44
C ASN A 523 -13.82 -8.39 -11.76
N HIS A 524 -14.57 -7.43 -12.29
CA HIS A 524 -15.34 -7.62 -13.53
C HIS A 524 -14.48 -7.90 -14.77
N HIS A 525 -13.17 -7.55 -14.71
CA HIS A 525 -12.18 -7.84 -15.76
C HIS A 525 -11.53 -9.23 -15.64
N GLY A 526 -12.00 -10.07 -14.68
CA GLY A 526 -11.48 -11.41 -14.45
C GLY A 526 -10.12 -11.44 -13.72
N ARG A 527 -9.68 -10.34 -13.14
CA ARG A 527 -8.41 -10.22 -12.41
C ARG A 527 -8.61 -10.53 -10.94
N ILE A 528 -7.55 -10.98 -10.27
CA ILE A 528 -7.63 -11.40 -8.86
C ILE A 528 -7.79 -10.18 -7.95
N LYS A 529 -8.95 -10.08 -7.30
CA LYS A 529 -9.26 -9.02 -6.35
C LYS A 529 -8.97 -9.42 -4.90
N GLY A 530 -9.21 -10.68 -4.55
CA GLY A 530 -9.02 -11.17 -3.20
C GLY A 530 -8.82 -12.67 -3.13
N GLU A 531 -8.21 -13.11 -2.02
CA GLU A 531 -8.09 -14.51 -1.61
C GLU A 531 -8.80 -14.68 -0.28
N ALA A 532 -9.57 -15.77 -0.13
CA ALA A 532 -10.29 -16.05 1.10
C ALA A 532 -10.31 -17.52 1.47
N THR A 533 -10.21 -17.79 2.77
CA THR A 533 -10.57 -19.07 3.36
C THR A 533 -12.04 -19.03 3.76
N VAL A 534 -12.85 -19.90 3.17
CA VAL A 534 -14.30 -20.00 3.43
C VAL A 534 -14.60 -21.26 4.23
N ALA A 535 -15.19 -21.09 5.43
CA ALA A 535 -15.52 -22.18 6.32
C ALA A 535 -17.04 -22.27 6.55
N ASN A 536 -17.64 -23.43 6.29
CA ASN A 536 -19.07 -23.67 6.48
C ASN A 536 -19.33 -24.28 7.86
N LEU A 537 -19.91 -23.52 8.77
CA LEU A 537 -20.20 -23.88 10.16
C LEU A 537 -21.68 -24.20 10.31
N PRO A 538 -22.03 -25.41 10.83
CA PRO A 538 -23.42 -25.77 11.11
C PRO A 538 -23.98 -24.98 12.29
N ALA A 539 -25.30 -24.98 12.43
CA ALA A 539 -25.96 -24.46 13.62
C ALA A 539 -25.44 -25.18 14.88
N SER A 540 -25.24 -24.42 15.93
CA SER A 540 -24.80 -24.89 17.25
C SER A 540 -25.37 -23.99 18.36
N ASP A 541 -25.03 -24.29 19.59
CA ASP A 541 -25.28 -23.39 20.74
C ASP A 541 -24.56 -22.04 20.65
N ARG A 542 -23.61 -21.92 19.70
CA ARG A 542 -22.85 -20.66 19.42
C ARG A 542 -23.43 -19.82 18.29
N GLY A 543 -24.47 -20.29 17.59
CA GLY A 543 -25.14 -19.54 16.54
C GLY A 543 -25.83 -20.40 15.49
N PRO A 544 -26.52 -19.73 14.55
CA PRO A 544 -27.18 -20.40 13.41
C PRO A 544 -26.16 -20.99 12.45
N ASP A 545 -26.66 -21.69 11.41
CA ASP A 545 -25.87 -22.04 10.24
C ASP A 545 -25.24 -20.78 9.64
N ARG A 546 -23.91 -20.79 9.46
CA ARG A 546 -23.16 -19.61 9.02
C ARG A 546 -21.93 -20.01 8.22
N VAL A 547 -21.45 -19.07 7.48
CA VAL A 547 -20.16 -19.18 6.76
C VAL A 547 -19.22 -18.12 7.32
N TRP A 548 -17.99 -18.51 7.62
CA TRP A 548 -16.91 -17.59 7.86
C TRP A 548 -16.10 -17.38 6.59
N TYR A 549 -15.94 -16.12 6.23
CA TYR A 549 -15.05 -15.64 5.18
C TYR A 549 -13.84 -15.01 5.87
N GLY A 550 -12.67 -15.59 5.68
CA GLY A 550 -11.41 -15.11 6.26
C GLY A 550 -10.43 -14.71 5.16
N SER A 551 -9.84 -13.53 5.24
CA SER A 551 -8.89 -13.02 4.25
C SER A 551 -7.74 -12.24 4.92
N ALA A 552 -6.89 -11.58 4.14
CA ALA A 552 -5.70 -10.88 4.62
C ALA A 552 -6.01 -9.83 5.70
N ALA A 553 -5.06 -9.59 6.59
CA ALA A 553 -5.26 -8.72 7.74
C ALA A 553 -5.62 -7.27 7.41
N ALA A 554 -5.12 -6.74 6.30
CA ALA A 554 -5.40 -5.37 5.90
C ALA A 554 -6.68 -5.21 5.08
N SER A 555 -7.35 -6.30 4.68
CA SER A 555 -8.45 -6.27 3.72
C SER A 555 -9.83 -6.03 4.33
N GLU A 556 -9.96 -5.79 5.63
CA GLU A 556 -11.26 -5.72 6.33
C GLU A 556 -12.25 -4.79 5.64
N PHE A 557 -11.90 -3.52 5.43
CA PHE A 557 -12.79 -2.57 4.78
C PHE A 557 -12.92 -2.80 3.28
N HIS A 558 -11.84 -3.21 2.61
CA HIS A 558 -11.84 -3.53 1.19
C HIS A 558 -12.82 -4.66 0.86
N ASP A 559 -12.77 -5.76 1.61
CA ASP A 559 -13.60 -6.92 1.35
C ASP A 559 -15.04 -6.70 1.81
N MET A 560 -15.23 -6.01 2.96
CA MET A 560 -16.56 -5.67 3.42
C MET A 560 -17.30 -4.79 2.41
N ASP A 561 -16.66 -3.74 1.90
CA ASP A 561 -17.24 -2.87 0.86
C ASP A 561 -17.56 -3.65 -0.41
N TRP A 562 -16.65 -4.53 -0.84
CA TRP A 562 -16.88 -5.36 -2.03
C TRP A 562 -18.06 -6.30 -1.86
N LEU A 563 -18.14 -7.01 -0.75
CA LEU A 563 -19.26 -7.92 -0.47
C LEU A 563 -20.59 -7.14 -0.34
N GLN A 564 -20.60 -6.04 0.42
CA GLN A 564 -21.79 -5.21 0.59
C GLN A 564 -22.28 -4.60 -0.74
N SER A 565 -21.35 -4.18 -1.62
CA SER A 565 -21.69 -3.58 -2.90
C SER A 565 -22.41 -4.52 -3.86
N HIS A 566 -22.31 -5.82 -3.62
CA HIS A 566 -22.92 -6.85 -4.46
C HIS A 566 -24.12 -7.56 -3.82
N LEU A 567 -24.57 -7.12 -2.63
CA LEU A 567 -25.83 -7.56 -2.06
C LEU A 567 -27.00 -7.05 -2.89
N ARG A 568 -27.98 -7.91 -3.14
CA ARG A 568 -29.22 -7.56 -3.80
C ARG A 568 -30.29 -7.28 -2.77
N ALA A 569 -31.23 -6.40 -3.09
CA ALA A 569 -32.28 -5.98 -2.16
C ALA A 569 -33.24 -7.09 -1.72
N ASP A 570 -33.32 -8.16 -2.51
CA ASP A 570 -34.18 -9.34 -2.30
C ASP A 570 -33.44 -10.53 -1.65
N GLU A 571 -32.13 -10.41 -1.38
CA GLU A 571 -31.33 -11.47 -0.75
C GLU A 571 -31.37 -11.41 0.78
N ASP A 572 -31.64 -12.54 1.42
CA ASP A 572 -31.49 -12.73 2.85
C ASP A 572 -30.04 -13.08 3.18
N VAL A 573 -29.17 -12.05 3.26
CA VAL A 573 -27.74 -12.17 3.57
C VAL A 573 -27.33 -11.09 4.54
N HIS A 574 -26.70 -11.47 5.65
CA HIS A 574 -26.19 -10.56 6.67
C HIS A 574 -24.69 -10.73 6.84
N LEU A 575 -23.95 -9.63 6.79
CA LEU A 575 -22.49 -9.58 6.93
C LEU A 575 -22.13 -8.93 8.28
N ARG A 576 -21.26 -9.58 9.05
CA ARG A 576 -20.75 -9.07 10.33
C ARG A 576 -19.25 -9.26 10.42
N SER A 577 -18.49 -8.20 10.66
CA SER A 577 -17.05 -8.32 10.97
C SER A 577 -16.83 -8.93 12.34
N LEU A 578 -15.92 -9.88 12.44
CA LEU A 578 -15.42 -10.50 13.66
C LEU A 578 -13.92 -10.21 13.87
N THR A 579 -13.31 -9.35 13.05
CA THR A 579 -11.87 -9.12 13.00
C THR A 579 -11.32 -8.65 14.35
N ASN A 580 -12.06 -7.80 15.07
CA ASN A 580 -11.65 -7.31 16.38
C ASN A 580 -12.13 -8.21 17.54
N ASP A 581 -13.04 -9.17 17.28
CA ASP A 581 -13.65 -10.02 18.31
C ASP A 581 -12.81 -11.27 18.62
N GLN A 582 -12.00 -11.72 17.65
CA GLN A 582 -11.30 -13.00 17.69
C GLN A 582 -9.85 -12.87 17.22
N THR A 583 -8.99 -13.68 17.83
CA THR A 583 -7.58 -13.85 17.41
C THR A 583 -7.34 -15.30 17.00
N ILE A 584 -6.39 -15.51 16.09
CA ILE A 584 -5.98 -16.83 15.62
C ILE A 584 -4.70 -17.22 16.34
N LEU A 585 -4.69 -18.43 16.93
CA LEU A 585 -3.48 -19.12 17.33
C LEU A 585 -3.19 -20.20 16.28
N VAL A 586 -2.03 -20.14 15.65
CA VAL A 586 -1.57 -21.15 14.67
C VAL A 586 -0.70 -22.15 15.39
N LEU A 587 -1.14 -23.42 15.38
CA LEU A 587 -0.38 -24.54 15.89
C LEU A 587 0.11 -25.36 14.69
N ALA A 588 1.42 -25.38 14.41
CA ALA A 588 2.00 -25.95 13.19
C ALA A 588 3.19 -26.88 13.50
N GLY A 589 3.30 -27.99 12.76
CA GLY A 589 4.37 -28.96 12.86
C GLY A 589 3.88 -30.41 13.03
N PRO A 590 4.76 -31.41 12.91
CA PRO A 590 4.36 -32.82 12.95
C PRO A 590 3.70 -33.23 14.26
N ARG A 591 3.98 -32.54 15.37
CA ARG A 591 3.37 -32.82 16.69
C ARG A 591 2.14 -31.97 17.00
N ALA A 592 1.68 -31.13 16.04
CA ALA A 592 0.54 -30.23 16.25
C ALA A 592 -0.75 -30.98 16.64
N ARG A 593 -1.00 -32.15 16.03
CA ARG A 593 -2.15 -33.00 16.36
C ARG A 593 -2.09 -33.57 17.79
N ASP A 594 -0.89 -33.95 18.26
CA ASP A 594 -0.70 -34.49 19.60
C ASP A 594 -1.02 -33.44 20.65
N VAL A 595 -0.50 -32.22 20.45
CA VAL A 595 -0.79 -31.07 21.31
C VAL A 595 -2.28 -30.76 21.36
N LEU A 596 -2.93 -30.68 20.18
CA LEU A 596 -4.35 -30.40 20.08
C LEU A 596 -5.19 -31.49 20.79
N SER A 597 -4.87 -32.76 20.58
CA SER A 597 -5.57 -33.89 21.20
C SER A 597 -5.43 -33.88 22.73
N SER A 598 -4.35 -33.34 23.26
CA SER A 598 -4.08 -33.27 24.70
C SER A 598 -4.87 -32.17 25.43
N CYS A 599 -5.30 -31.13 24.71
CA CYS A 599 -5.98 -29.97 25.33
C CYS A 599 -7.39 -29.71 24.77
N ALA A 600 -7.80 -30.34 23.69
CA ALA A 600 -9.11 -30.19 23.07
C ALA A 600 -9.90 -31.50 23.10
N ARG A 601 -11.14 -31.43 23.61
CA ARG A 601 -12.03 -32.59 23.62
C ARG A 601 -12.46 -32.99 22.20
N GLY A 602 -12.50 -34.31 21.92
CA GLY A 602 -12.97 -34.85 20.66
C GLY A 602 -11.93 -35.74 20.00
N ASP A 603 -12.32 -36.37 18.90
CA ASP A 603 -11.41 -37.16 18.07
C ASP A 603 -10.77 -36.22 17.02
N TRP A 604 -9.48 -36.02 17.11
CA TRP A 604 -8.64 -35.22 16.22
C TRP A 604 -7.81 -36.08 15.26
N SER A 605 -8.10 -37.41 15.19
CA SER A 605 -7.47 -38.27 14.22
C SER A 605 -7.69 -37.78 12.79
N ARG A 606 -6.82 -38.15 11.87
CA ARG A 606 -6.93 -37.83 10.44
C ARG A 606 -8.29 -38.22 9.84
N ALA A 607 -8.87 -39.33 10.32
CA ALA A 607 -10.15 -39.80 9.86
C ALA A 607 -11.33 -38.91 10.32
N ALA A 608 -11.28 -38.46 11.58
CA ALA A 608 -12.34 -37.66 12.19
C ALA A 608 -12.23 -36.15 11.90
N PHE A 609 -10.99 -35.68 11.70
CA PHE A 609 -10.68 -34.29 11.38
C PHE A 609 -9.64 -34.21 10.25
N PRO A 610 -10.05 -34.57 9.00
CA PRO A 610 -9.14 -34.51 7.85
C PRO A 610 -8.82 -33.05 7.49
N TRP A 611 -7.76 -32.85 6.71
CA TRP A 611 -7.38 -31.53 6.17
C TRP A 611 -8.57 -30.81 5.50
N LEU A 612 -8.66 -29.50 5.64
CA LEU A 612 -9.79 -28.66 5.23
C LEU A 612 -11.10 -28.97 5.98
N SER A 613 -10.99 -29.29 7.26
CA SER A 613 -12.14 -29.41 8.16
C SER A 613 -12.19 -28.20 9.11
N VAL A 614 -13.42 -27.89 9.57
CA VAL A 614 -13.65 -26.92 10.65
C VAL A 614 -14.53 -27.53 11.72
N ARG A 615 -14.22 -27.23 13.00
CA ARG A 615 -14.98 -27.73 14.16
C ARG A 615 -14.94 -26.71 15.29
N GLU A 616 -16.10 -26.48 15.91
CA GLU A 616 -16.19 -25.80 17.19
C GLU A 616 -15.83 -26.75 18.34
N CYS A 617 -15.01 -26.28 19.28
CA CYS A 617 -14.56 -27.07 20.42
C CYS A 617 -14.21 -26.16 21.62
N PHE A 618 -13.60 -26.76 22.63
CA PHE A 618 -12.95 -26.03 23.73
C PHE A 618 -11.48 -26.42 23.78
N ILE A 619 -10.60 -25.42 23.86
CA ILE A 619 -9.18 -25.59 24.17
C ILE A 619 -9.03 -25.35 25.68
N GLY A 620 -8.85 -26.44 26.45
CA GLY A 620 -9.04 -26.38 27.90
C GLY A 620 -10.48 -25.95 28.21
N PHE A 621 -10.65 -24.74 28.75
CA PHE A 621 -11.97 -24.13 29.04
C PHE A 621 -12.36 -23.03 28.04
N ALA A 622 -11.45 -22.63 27.15
CA ALA A 622 -11.68 -21.54 26.21
C ALA A 622 -12.48 -22.04 25.00
N PRO A 623 -13.62 -21.40 24.64
CA PRO A 623 -14.32 -21.70 23.41
C PRO A 623 -13.43 -21.35 22.20
N ALA A 624 -13.39 -22.26 21.24
CA ALA A 624 -12.57 -22.09 20.03
C ALA A 624 -13.24 -22.69 18.81
N THR A 625 -12.88 -22.21 17.64
CA THR A 625 -13.18 -22.84 16.34
C THR A 625 -11.86 -23.22 15.70
N VAL A 626 -11.65 -24.50 15.41
CA VAL A 626 -10.41 -25.03 14.84
C VAL A 626 -10.61 -25.33 13.37
N MET A 627 -9.71 -24.82 12.52
CA MET A 627 -9.63 -25.11 11.10
C MET A 627 -8.35 -25.89 10.80
N GLY A 628 -8.46 -27.00 10.08
CA GLY A 628 -7.31 -27.76 9.58
C GLY A 628 -6.80 -27.14 8.27
N VAL A 629 -6.10 -26.04 8.36
CA VAL A 629 -5.51 -25.29 7.26
C VAL A 629 -4.05 -24.98 7.57
N SER A 630 -3.24 -24.75 6.53
CA SER A 630 -1.81 -24.49 6.69
C SER A 630 -1.32 -23.47 5.69
N PHE A 631 -0.64 -22.45 6.17
CA PHE A 631 0.13 -21.53 5.35
C PHE A 631 1.65 -21.80 5.45
N SER A 632 2.09 -22.55 6.47
CA SER A 632 3.48 -22.99 6.64
C SER A 632 3.87 -24.20 5.77
N GLY A 633 2.91 -24.94 5.24
CA GLY A 633 3.17 -26.19 4.53
C GLY A 633 3.39 -27.43 5.43
N GLU A 634 3.38 -27.26 6.76
CA GLU A 634 3.35 -28.33 7.74
C GLU A 634 1.92 -28.70 8.13
N LEU A 635 1.72 -29.81 8.87
CA LEU A 635 0.44 -30.07 9.52
C LEU A 635 0.14 -28.89 10.45
N ALA A 636 -1.00 -28.21 10.21
CA ALA A 636 -1.32 -27.02 10.98
C ALA A 636 -2.81 -26.88 11.28
N TYR A 637 -3.09 -26.18 12.36
CA TYR A 637 -4.42 -25.82 12.81
C TYR A 637 -4.46 -24.32 13.12
N GLU A 638 -5.41 -23.63 12.51
CA GLU A 638 -5.82 -22.29 12.96
C GLU A 638 -6.87 -22.42 14.05
N ILE A 639 -6.58 -21.92 15.21
CA ILE A 639 -7.44 -21.96 16.39
C ILE A 639 -7.97 -20.56 16.62
N HIS A 640 -9.22 -20.33 16.21
CA HIS A 640 -9.89 -19.02 16.34
C HIS A 640 -10.53 -18.91 17.71
N VAL A 641 -10.10 -17.96 18.50
CA VAL A 641 -10.50 -17.80 19.91
C VAL A 641 -11.05 -16.39 20.14
N PRO A 642 -12.21 -16.24 20.79
CA PRO A 642 -12.65 -14.92 21.24
C PRO A 642 -11.60 -14.26 22.14
N ASN A 643 -11.36 -12.96 21.96
CA ASN A 643 -10.30 -12.26 22.69
C ASN A 643 -10.41 -12.37 24.21
N ALA A 644 -11.63 -12.44 24.74
CA ALA A 644 -11.87 -12.64 26.19
C ALA A 644 -11.38 -14.00 26.74
N ALA A 645 -11.25 -15.02 25.88
CA ALA A 645 -10.78 -16.37 26.24
C ALA A 645 -9.36 -16.70 25.72
N LEU A 646 -8.75 -15.77 25.02
CA LEU A 646 -7.50 -16.00 24.29
C LEU A 646 -6.34 -16.43 25.21
N TYR A 647 -6.18 -15.75 26.34
CA TYR A 647 -5.12 -16.09 27.31
C TYR A 647 -5.29 -17.50 27.90
N ALA A 648 -6.53 -17.92 28.22
CA ALA A 648 -6.80 -19.28 28.71
C ALA A 648 -6.48 -20.35 27.65
N ALA A 649 -6.81 -20.09 26.38
CA ALA A 649 -6.45 -20.99 25.28
C ALA A 649 -4.93 -21.10 25.10
N TYR A 650 -4.24 -19.97 25.15
CA TYR A 650 -2.77 -19.90 25.05
C TYR A 650 -2.12 -20.74 26.15
N LEU A 651 -2.51 -20.56 27.40
CA LEU A 651 -1.97 -21.34 28.53
C LEU A 651 -2.24 -22.85 28.38
N ALA A 652 -3.41 -23.23 27.91
CA ALA A 652 -3.74 -24.62 27.68
C ALA A 652 -2.88 -25.26 26.58
N LEU A 653 -2.63 -24.54 25.47
CA LEU A 653 -1.75 -24.97 24.39
C LEU A 653 -0.29 -25.02 24.84
N ARG A 654 0.21 -24.03 25.58
CA ARG A 654 1.58 -24.02 26.12
C ARG A 654 1.81 -25.22 27.07
N LYS A 655 0.84 -25.48 27.96
CA LYS A 655 0.90 -26.62 28.88
C LYS A 655 0.90 -27.94 28.12
N ALA A 656 0.03 -28.14 27.16
CA ALA A 656 -0.05 -29.37 26.36
C ALA A 656 1.20 -29.54 25.49
N GLY A 657 1.73 -28.46 24.95
CA GLY A 657 2.88 -28.43 24.06
C GLY A 657 4.22 -28.65 24.76
N ALA A 658 4.31 -28.46 26.08
CA ALA A 658 5.55 -28.61 26.84
C ALA A 658 6.19 -30.01 26.72
N ALA A 659 5.35 -31.08 26.52
CA ALA A 659 5.82 -32.44 26.30
C ALA A 659 6.24 -32.70 24.83
N HIS A 660 6.14 -31.75 23.95
CA HIS A 660 6.36 -31.85 22.52
C HIS A 660 7.32 -30.79 21.99
N ASP A 661 8.10 -30.14 22.83
CA ASP A 661 9.08 -29.10 22.48
C ASP A 661 8.45 -27.92 21.73
N LEU A 662 7.26 -27.46 22.19
CA LEU A 662 6.52 -26.36 21.59
C LEU A 662 7.32 -25.06 21.71
N THR A 663 7.61 -24.46 20.55
CA THR A 663 8.36 -23.21 20.40
C THR A 663 7.44 -22.11 19.85
N LEU A 664 7.65 -20.85 20.27
CA LEU A 664 7.00 -19.70 19.61
C LEU A 664 7.69 -19.41 18.28
N PHE A 665 6.93 -18.90 17.31
CA PHE A 665 7.47 -18.44 16.03
C PHE A 665 6.69 -17.22 15.51
N GLY A 666 7.34 -16.44 14.65
CA GLY A 666 6.80 -15.19 14.18
C GLY A 666 6.50 -15.13 12.67
N ALA A 667 6.14 -13.94 12.20
CA ALA A 667 5.71 -13.68 10.83
C ALA A 667 6.83 -13.95 9.80
N ARG A 668 8.10 -13.64 10.13
CA ARG A 668 9.24 -13.88 9.23
C ARG A 668 9.48 -15.38 8.98
N ALA A 669 9.28 -16.22 10.00
CA ALA A 669 9.32 -17.68 9.84
C ALA A 669 8.16 -18.19 8.97
N VAL A 670 6.94 -17.64 9.16
CA VAL A 670 5.78 -17.96 8.31
C VAL A 670 6.04 -17.60 6.86
N ASP A 671 6.62 -16.41 6.59
CA ASP A 671 6.89 -15.96 5.23
C ASP A 671 7.94 -16.83 4.52
N SER A 672 9.01 -17.23 5.21
CA SER A 672 9.96 -18.21 4.68
C SER A 672 9.26 -19.53 4.31
N MET A 673 8.50 -20.10 5.25
CA MET A 673 7.84 -21.41 5.07
C MET A 673 6.80 -21.40 3.94
N ARG A 674 6.01 -20.29 3.76
CA ARG A 674 5.02 -20.20 2.69
C ARG A 674 5.68 -20.16 1.31
N MET A 675 6.83 -19.48 1.20
CA MET A 675 7.58 -19.40 -0.06
C MET A 675 8.11 -20.77 -0.49
N GLU A 676 8.66 -21.55 0.42
CA GLU A 676 9.11 -22.92 0.12
C GLU A 676 7.96 -23.81 -0.32
N LYS A 677 6.72 -23.51 0.11
CA LYS A 677 5.52 -24.28 -0.21
C LYS A 677 4.85 -23.82 -1.51
N GLY A 678 5.24 -22.70 -2.06
CA GLY A 678 4.60 -22.13 -3.24
C GLY A 678 3.27 -21.45 -2.93
N PHE A 679 3.07 -20.95 -1.70
CA PHE A 679 1.88 -20.22 -1.31
C PHE A 679 2.07 -18.72 -1.56
N LEU A 680 1.06 -18.14 -2.20
CA LEU A 680 1.07 -16.75 -2.66
C LEU A 680 0.53 -15.82 -1.57
N HIS A 681 1.03 -14.59 -1.56
CA HIS A 681 0.61 -13.56 -0.62
C HIS A 681 -0.25 -12.50 -1.33
N TRP A 682 -1.41 -12.18 -0.75
CA TRP A 682 -2.28 -11.12 -1.26
C TRP A 682 -1.57 -9.76 -1.22
N LYS A 683 -1.67 -9.00 -2.31
CA LYS A 683 -1.02 -7.70 -2.55
C LYS A 683 0.52 -7.72 -2.65
N ALA A 684 1.12 -8.92 -2.65
CA ALA A 684 2.49 -9.11 -3.11
C ALA A 684 2.49 -9.88 -4.44
N ASP A 685 2.00 -11.13 -4.40
CA ASP A 685 1.96 -12.04 -5.54
C ASP A 685 0.61 -12.05 -6.25
N LEU A 686 -0.46 -11.67 -5.52
CA LEU A 686 -1.84 -11.61 -5.98
C LEU A 686 -2.31 -10.15 -6.03
N ILE A 687 -2.24 -9.56 -7.21
CA ILE A 687 -2.60 -8.16 -7.47
C ILE A 687 -3.63 -8.05 -8.59
N THR A 688 -4.33 -6.92 -8.67
CA THR A 688 -5.41 -6.68 -9.64
C THR A 688 -4.93 -6.49 -11.09
N GLU A 689 -3.63 -6.66 -11.36
CA GLU A 689 -3.06 -6.61 -12.71
C GLU A 689 -3.09 -7.96 -13.42
N PHE A 690 -3.25 -9.08 -12.66
CA PHE A 690 -3.16 -10.44 -13.19
C PHE A 690 -4.42 -11.28 -12.93
N ASP A 691 -4.62 -12.25 -13.79
CA ASP A 691 -5.73 -13.20 -13.70
C ASP A 691 -5.26 -14.58 -13.17
N PRO A 692 -6.19 -15.51 -12.88
CA PRO A 692 -5.85 -16.85 -12.40
C PRO A 692 -5.02 -17.71 -13.36
N PHE A 693 -5.01 -17.43 -14.66
CA PHE A 693 -4.23 -18.18 -15.63
C PHE A 693 -2.76 -17.75 -15.59
N GLU A 694 -2.52 -16.47 -15.36
CA GLU A 694 -1.18 -15.87 -15.22
C GLU A 694 -0.52 -16.25 -13.91
N THR A 695 -1.31 -16.41 -12.84
CA THR A 695 -0.81 -16.74 -11.48
C THR A 695 -0.72 -18.23 -11.18
N GLY A 696 -1.10 -19.11 -12.14
CA GLY A 696 -1.10 -20.56 -11.93
C GLY A 696 -2.25 -21.07 -11.05
N LEU A 697 -3.29 -20.26 -10.84
CA LEU A 697 -4.46 -20.57 -9.99
C LEU A 697 -5.66 -21.12 -10.77
N SER A 698 -5.50 -21.49 -12.03
CA SER A 698 -6.56 -22.03 -12.90
C SER A 698 -7.36 -23.18 -12.26
N ARG A 699 -6.70 -24.03 -11.43
CA ARG A 699 -7.35 -25.14 -10.72
C ARG A 699 -8.45 -24.71 -9.75
N PHE A 700 -8.41 -23.46 -9.28
CA PHE A 700 -9.41 -22.89 -8.37
C PHE A 700 -10.59 -22.24 -9.11
N VAL A 701 -10.52 -22.10 -10.43
CA VAL A 701 -11.59 -21.51 -11.25
C VAL A 701 -12.53 -22.62 -11.74
N LYS A 702 -13.84 -22.40 -11.60
CA LYS A 702 -14.90 -23.31 -12.02
C LYS A 702 -15.78 -22.63 -13.08
N LEU A 703 -15.33 -22.63 -14.34
CA LEU A 703 -16.07 -22.01 -15.45
C LEU A 703 -17.38 -22.74 -15.78
N ASP A 704 -17.53 -23.98 -15.36
CA ASP A 704 -18.71 -24.84 -15.55
C ASP A 704 -19.83 -24.61 -14.53
N LYS A 705 -19.57 -23.84 -13.43
CA LYS A 705 -20.61 -23.47 -12.47
C LYS A 705 -21.49 -22.31 -12.99
N GLY A 706 -22.54 -21.95 -12.25
CA GLY A 706 -23.37 -20.77 -12.49
C GLY A 706 -22.56 -19.49 -12.69
N ASP A 707 -23.23 -18.36 -12.89
CA ASP A 707 -22.56 -17.08 -13.11
C ASP A 707 -21.82 -16.59 -11.84
N PHE A 708 -20.69 -15.92 -12.07
CA PHE A 708 -19.89 -15.27 -11.01
C PHE A 708 -19.16 -14.05 -11.57
N ILE A 709 -18.76 -13.14 -10.69
CA ILE A 709 -18.07 -11.91 -11.08
C ILE A 709 -16.77 -12.24 -11.82
N GLY A 710 -16.58 -11.67 -13.00
CA GLY A 710 -15.39 -11.88 -13.85
C GLY A 710 -15.44 -13.13 -14.73
N LYS A 711 -16.52 -13.95 -14.68
CA LYS A 711 -16.62 -15.17 -15.48
C LYS A 711 -16.49 -14.92 -16.98
N GLN A 712 -17.23 -13.94 -17.53
CA GLN A 712 -17.19 -13.64 -18.96
C GLN A 712 -15.78 -13.23 -19.40
N ALA A 713 -15.11 -12.40 -18.63
CA ALA A 713 -13.75 -11.95 -18.93
C ALA A 713 -12.75 -13.15 -18.93
N LEU A 714 -12.92 -14.12 -18.02
CA LEU A 714 -12.10 -15.33 -18.04
C LEU A 714 -12.42 -16.23 -19.24
N LEU A 715 -13.67 -16.36 -19.64
CA LEU A 715 -14.06 -17.10 -20.86
C LEU A 715 -13.43 -16.48 -22.10
N ASP A 716 -13.42 -15.16 -22.21
CA ASP A 716 -12.82 -14.42 -23.33
C ASP A 716 -11.27 -14.55 -23.35
N ARG A 717 -10.64 -14.85 -22.21
CA ARG A 717 -9.19 -15.09 -22.10
C ARG A 717 -8.80 -16.57 -22.25
N GLN A 718 -9.75 -17.47 -22.08
CA GLN A 718 -9.49 -18.91 -22.13
C GLN A 718 -8.88 -19.33 -23.49
N GLY A 719 -7.78 -20.04 -23.44
CA GLY A 719 -7.05 -20.49 -24.63
C GLY A 719 -6.17 -19.44 -25.30
N LYS A 720 -6.09 -18.21 -24.73
CA LYS A 720 -5.09 -17.23 -25.14
C LYS A 720 -3.83 -17.37 -24.29
N ASP A 721 -2.68 -17.08 -24.90
CA ASP A 721 -1.41 -17.06 -24.17
C ASP A 721 -1.44 -15.96 -23.10
N PRO A 722 -0.97 -16.23 -21.89
CA PRO A 722 -0.84 -15.23 -20.85
C PRO A 722 0.22 -14.20 -21.25
N VAL A 723 0.03 -12.94 -20.81
CA VAL A 723 1.02 -11.87 -21.02
C VAL A 723 2.25 -12.08 -20.14
N ARG A 724 2.02 -12.54 -18.91
CA ARG A 724 3.03 -12.87 -17.90
C ARG A 724 2.70 -14.19 -17.23
N LYS A 725 3.69 -14.81 -16.61
CA LYS A 725 3.50 -16.01 -15.78
C LYS A 725 4.24 -15.86 -14.47
N LEU A 726 3.54 -16.16 -13.38
CA LEU A 726 4.15 -16.25 -12.06
C LEU A 726 4.98 -17.55 -11.97
N VAL A 727 6.23 -17.41 -11.55
CA VAL A 727 7.17 -18.52 -11.36
C VAL A 727 7.86 -18.45 -10.01
N THR A 728 8.37 -19.59 -9.55
CA THR A 728 9.29 -19.69 -8.41
C THR A 728 10.72 -19.76 -8.93
N LEU A 729 11.60 -18.96 -8.34
CA LEU A 729 13.01 -18.86 -8.71
C LEU A 729 13.89 -19.32 -7.55
N HIS A 730 14.96 -20.04 -7.88
CA HIS A 730 16.18 -20.12 -7.08
C HIS A 730 17.06 -18.94 -7.42
N VAL A 731 17.56 -18.22 -6.43
CA VAL A 731 18.44 -17.06 -6.57
C VAL A 731 19.84 -17.43 -6.04
N ASP A 732 20.85 -17.33 -6.89
CA ASP A 732 22.22 -17.77 -6.59
C ASP A 732 22.98 -16.71 -5.77
N THR A 733 22.51 -16.50 -4.53
CA THR A 733 23.20 -15.67 -3.53
C THR A 733 22.76 -16.04 -2.13
N THR A 734 23.65 -15.86 -1.15
CA THR A 734 23.42 -16.15 0.27
C THR A 734 23.47 -14.91 1.16
N HIS A 735 23.67 -13.71 0.58
CA HIS A 735 23.86 -12.50 1.40
C HIS A 735 22.64 -11.57 1.42
N ALA A 736 21.74 -11.67 0.45
CA ALA A 736 20.55 -10.80 0.38
C ALA A 736 19.36 -11.53 -0.23
N PRO A 737 18.11 -11.23 0.23
CA PRO A 737 16.90 -11.73 -0.42
C PRO A 737 16.65 -10.95 -1.72
N ALA A 738 15.92 -11.56 -2.65
CA ALA A 738 15.33 -10.81 -3.77
C ALA A 738 14.27 -9.83 -3.24
N HIS A 739 14.33 -8.56 -3.63
CA HIS A 739 13.38 -7.55 -3.16
C HIS A 739 12.22 -7.38 -4.16
N PRO A 740 10.98 -7.16 -3.66
CA PRO A 740 9.84 -6.86 -4.52
C PRO A 740 10.12 -5.67 -5.45
N GLY A 741 9.73 -5.80 -6.71
CA GLY A 741 9.99 -4.80 -7.74
C GLY A 741 11.31 -4.96 -8.49
N ALA A 742 12.30 -5.72 -7.98
CA ALA A 742 13.57 -5.93 -8.65
C ALA A 742 13.38 -6.55 -10.04
N SER A 743 14.15 -6.07 -11.02
CA SER A 743 14.05 -6.47 -12.42
C SER A 743 14.85 -7.75 -12.72
N LEU A 744 14.21 -8.65 -13.47
CA LEU A 744 14.84 -9.82 -14.08
C LEU A 744 15.21 -9.48 -15.53
N MET A 745 16.46 -9.76 -15.91
CA MET A 745 17.08 -9.33 -17.16
C MET A 745 17.50 -10.51 -18.03
N GLN A 746 17.32 -10.35 -19.34
CA GLN A 746 18.01 -11.16 -20.34
C GLN A 746 18.79 -10.23 -21.27
N GLY A 747 20.10 -10.17 -21.09
CA GLY A 747 20.93 -9.12 -21.67
C GLY A 747 20.54 -7.74 -21.16
N GLN A 748 20.09 -6.85 -22.03
CA GLN A 748 19.59 -5.51 -21.66
C GLN A 748 18.06 -5.43 -21.51
N GLN A 749 17.35 -6.51 -21.82
CA GLN A 749 15.90 -6.53 -21.79
C GLN A 749 15.39 -6.95 -20.40
N VAL A 750 14.41 -6.24 -19.86
CA VAL A 750 13.64 -6.67 -18.69
C VAL A 750 12.65 -7.75 -19.14
N VAL A 751 12.77 -8.96 -18.56
CA VAL A 751 11.94 -10.12 -18.86
C VAL A 751 11.04 -10.53 -17.69
N GLY A 752 11.13 -9.83 -16.57
CA GLY A 752 10.27 -10.11 -15.41
C GLY A 752 10.52 -9.17 -14.24
N THR A 753 9.65 -9.29 -13.23
CA THR A 753 9.69 -8.49 -12.00
C THR A 753 9.41 -9.37 -10.79
N VAL A 754 10.23 -9.25 -9.76
CA VAL A 754 10.10 -9.95 -8.49
C VAL A 754 8.87 -9.43 -7.71
N THR A 755 8.10 -10.34 -7.09
CA THR A 755 6.98 -10.01 -6.22
C THR A 755 7.23 -10.33 -4.75
N SER A 756 7.96 -11.43 -4.49
CA SER A 756 8.37 -11.87 -3.15
C SER A 756 9.77 -12.47 -3.19
N GLY A 757 10.52 -12.34 -2.09
CA GLY A 757 11.82 -13.01 -1.96
C GLY A 757 12.20 -13.25 -0.51
N GLY A 758 12.97 -14.32 -0.28
CA GLY A 758 13.42 -14.71 1.05
C GLY A 758 14.17 -16.02 1.08
N TRP A 759 14.77 -16.33 2.23
CA TRP A 759 15.52 -17.57 2.41
C TRP A 759 14.59 -18.73 2.79
N GLY A 760 14.68 -19.81 2.09
CA GLY A 760 14.00 -21.06 2.40
C GLY A 760 14.86 -21.94 3.31
N TYR A 761 14.65 -21.89 4.63
CA TYR A 761 15.51 -22.58 5.61
C TYR A 761 15.39 -24.08 5.54
N ARG A 762 14.22 -24.65 5.18
CA ARG A 762 14.00 -26.11 5.09
C ARG A 762 14.68 -26.74 3.87
N ILE A 763 14.86 -25.95 2.82
CA ILE A 763 15.51 -26.38 1.57
C ILE A 763 16.90 -25.77 1.37
N GLY A 764 17.31 -24.87 2.27
CA GLY A 764 18.66 -24.28 2.29
C GLY A 764 18.99 -23.43 1.07
N THR A 765 18.03 -22.65 0.55
CA THR A 765 18.22 -21.86 -0.66
C THR A 765 17.47 -20.54 -0.65
N ASN A 766 17.99 -19.57 -1.38
CA ASN A 766 17.32 -18.28 -1.58
C ASN A 766 16.24 -18.41 -2.67
N LEU A 767 15.03 -17.96 -2.37
CA LEU A 767 13.85 -18.06 -3.22
C LEU A 767 13.32 -16.70 -3.64
N ALA A 768 12.72 -16.62 -4.82
CA ALA A 768 11.89 -15.51 -5.22
C ALA A 768 10.65 -15.98 -5.98
N TYR A 769 9.58 -15.19 -5.91
CA TYR A 769 8.47 -15.25 -6.86
C TYR A 769 8.57 -14.07 -7.81
N ALA A 770 8.23 -14.29 -9.07
CA ALA A 770 8.29 -13.25 -10.08
C ALA A 770 7.28 -13.50 -11.20
N PHE A 771 6.73 -12.44 -11.75
CA PHE A 771 6.08 -12.48 -13.05
C PHE A 771 7.12 -12.32 -14.15
N VAL A 772 7.16 -13.30 -15.06
CA VAL A 772 8.12 -13.32 -16.17
C VAL A 772 7.42 -13.43 -17.51
N ASP A 773 8.13 -13.09 -18.59
CA ASP A 773 7.67 -13.39 -19.94
C ASP A 773 7.41 -14.89 -20.10
N PRO A 774 6.33 -15.30 -20.76
CA PRO A 774 5.99 -16.73 -20.90
C PRO A 774 7.09 -17.62 -21.46
N ALA A 775 7.94 -17.05 -22.34
CA ALA A 775 9.10 -17.76 -22.91
C ALA A 775 10.17 -18.10 -21.86
N MET A 776 10.21 -17.37 -20.74
CA MET A 776 11.18 -17.56 -19.65
C MET A 776 10.60 -18.40 -18.51
N ALA A 777 9.33 -18.82 -18.57
CA ALA A 777 8.63 -19.47 -17.47
C ALA A 777 8.88 -20.99 -17.34
N ALA A 778 9.62 -21.60 -18.27
CA ALA A 778 9.88 -23.04 -18.21
C ALA A 778 10.87 -23.39 -17.08
N PRO A 779 10.65 -24.47 -16.31
CA PRO A 779 11.63 -24.94 -15.33
C PRO A 779 13.02 -25.12 -15.97
N GLY A 780 14.06 -24.60 -15.29
CA GLY A 780 15.45 -24.59 -15.79
C GLY A 780 15.83 -23.34 -16.56
N SER A 781 14.88 -22.48 -16.97
CA SER A 781 15.21 -21.18 -17.58
C SER A 781 15.98 -20.31 -16.60
N SER A 782 17.01 -19.61 -17.08
CA SER A 782 17.87 -18.73 -16.27
C SER A 782 17.82 -17.30 -16.77
N MET A 783 17.82 -16.35 -15.84
CA MET A 783 17.86 -14.90 -16.07
C MET A 783 18.79 -14.27 -15.05
N MET A 784 19.16 -13.01 -15.27
CA MET A 784 19.93 -12.22 -14.30
C MET A 784 18.96 -11.36 -13.46
N LEU A 785 19.04 -11.46 -12.15
CA LEU A 785 18.34 -10.61 -11.20
C LEU A 785 19.24 -9.42 -10.85
N ASP A 786 18.71 -8.20 -11.01
CA ASP A 786 19.38 -6.98 -10.53
C ASP A 786 19.08 -6.78 -9.04
N LEU A 787 19.95 -7.30 -8.20
CA LEU A 787 19.82 -7.25 -6.74
C LEU A 787 20.63 -6.09 -6.17
N CYS A 788 20.00 -4.91 -6.03
CA CYS A 788 20.64 -3.68 -5.56
C CYS A 788 21.92 -3.31 -6.36
N GLY A 789 21.93 -3.56 -7.67
CA GLY A 789 23.05 -3.30 -8.59
C GLY A 789 23.96 -4.51 -8.82
N ASP A 790 23.87 -5.57 -8.03
CA ASP A 790 24.60 -6.82 -8.26
C ASP A 790 23.75 -7.74 -9.13
N MET A 791 24.31 -8.16 -10.27
CA MET A 791 23.66 -9.07 -11.20
C MET A 791 23.89 -10.52 -10.76
N VAL A 792 22.86 -11.16 -10.20
CA VAL A 792 22.93 -12.56 -9.74
C VAL A 792 22.10 -13.48 -10.63
N THR A 793 22.47 -14.75 -10.73
CA THR A 793 21.68 -15.72 -11.50
C THR A 793 20.39 -16.08 -10.77
N ALA A 794 19.25 -16.05 -11.46
CA ALA A 794 17.98 -16.56 -11.02
C ALA A 794 17.46 -17.63 -11.97
N GLN A 795 17.11 -18.81 -11.44
CA GLN A 795 16.66 -19.96 -12.24
C GLN A 795 15.25 -20.37 -11.86
N VAL A 796 14.40 -20.60 -12.85
CA VAL A 796 13.04 -21.14 -12.65
C VAL A 796 13.10 -22.56 -12.11
N ILE A 797 12.45 -22.80 -10.97
CA ILE A 797 12.34 -24.10 -10.31
C ILE A 797 10.86 -24.52 -10.19
N ALA A 798 10.60 -25.70 -9.62
CA ALA A 798 9.25 -26.14 -9.31
C ALA A 798 8.53 -25.15 -8.39
N SER A 799 7.24 -24.91 -8.61
CA SER A 799 6.42 -23.93 -7.87
C SER A 799 6.28 -24.24 -6.36
N SER A 800 6.45 -25.50 -5.94
CA SER A 800 6.43 -25.93 -4.54
C SER A 800 7.65 -26.81 -4.29
N PRO A 801 8.83 -26.23 -4.02
CA PRO A 801 10.05 -27.02 -3.87
C PRO A 801 10.07 -27.86 -2.58
N TYR A 802 9.27 -27.49 -1.57
CA TYR A 802 9.13 -28.25 -0.33
C TYR A 802 7.80 -29.02 -0.31
N ASP A 803 7.84 -30.34 -0.05
CA ASP A 803 6.67 -31.23 0.08
C ASP A 803 5.64 -31.03 -1.07
N PRO A 804 6.03 -31.25 -2.35
CA PRO A 804 5.18 -30.96 -3.52
C PRO A 804 3.87 -31.76 -3.51
N ASP A 805 3.85 -32.94 -2.90
CA ASP A 805 2.68 -33.82 -2.80
C ASP A 805 1.72 -33.46 -1.65
N HIS A 806 2.04 -32.42 -0.86
CA HIS A 806 1.26 -32.00 0.31
C HIS A 806 1.09 -33.10 1.38
N ALA A 807 2.05 -34.00 1.52
CA ALA A 807 1.97 -35.14 2.45
C ALA A 807 2.03 -34.68 3.91
N ARG A 808 2.93 -33.71 4.19
CA ARG A 808 3.11 -33.12 5.55
C ARG A 808 1.88 -32.37 6.04
N MET A 809 1.26 -31.56 5.18
CA MET A 809 0.05 -30.81 5.54
C MET A 809 -1.15 -31.70 5.86
N ARG A 810 -1.20 -32.88 5.26
CA ARG A 810 -2.29 -33.86 5.47
C ARG A 810 -2.07 -34.72 6.72
N GLY A 811 -0.88 -34.77 7.25
CA GLY A 811 -0.46 -35.49 8.49
C GLY A 811 -0.55 -36.99 8.44
#